data_f361a68119b4ef17e5ebb4ab79ba7ce5
#
_entry.id   f361a68119b4ef17e5ebb4ab79ba7ce5
#
_cell.length_a   1.000
_cell.length_b   1.000
_cell.length_c   1.000
_cell.angle_alpha   90.00
_cell.angle_beta   90.00
_cell.angle_gamma   90.00
#
_symmetry.space_group_name_H-M   'P 1'
#
loop_
_entity.id
_entity.type
_entity.pdbx_description
1 polymer ?
#
loop_
_entity_poly.entity_id
_entity_poly.type
_entity_poly.pdbx_seq_one_letter_code
_entity_poly.pdbx_strand_id
1 'polypeptide(L)'
;MLFLTILLFMSTTKAYVLEEECLNYTIYPAQYELTIIPHIFKDGTSYFDCDLLITVIANAPNVNIIELDAKELEIKSGSIKVLDGITDIVNQHRPYEFDNKRGKLFIYLREPMKQYSASRTQYVIRVSFVKYVHLDSEGVFIVPYKGDDGKQAYLYTTRLSPSKAKYFFPCFNNPEFEAVFKFRVYVAPPRPGIQFSNTTLVIANELNRQNFKDDSYGIIEYIPSPQIGVHQVGFHHSQFSNREVKIGEDTLIFWSRSSQLPFFSFILQFGENLIHMIHKYSMIKRPLVSGPINIVAVPKNLNGYEIGSWNLLTNSETKLAYINEYTSVKQMEAMMFELSQQLSRIWLGNPGEVKRTRWIEEWFKEGVTTYFAYYFLTQYNHGGMKPINRIPLSMYGQQMKQRAMAVDWHHSTPALMSFNRTLAVEIPNRYKELVTMKTASILWMVENWLGSEKFHQALIKYINLRRGRFISIADFMISLDQDTVECMHQFFNGTTASRVLSSWFYQSGYPVVYVNVLRDRTPNAIQLKQRQFSFNDLNRLESNYLIPISYIVQNNENCFNCHQPRFTIGSQTYTFGENLNGGWIILNRNSAGYYRVNYDDTTWKLISKTLKENRHAIDELNRAQIVNDIFALYAAGDVSEDIALDVLEFLNMELSSVVWDSVISGFELLKTDGAQMTKINYEEWQAFMRQKVSTIYKRLMDDIERRPEIRLFRSNIIEFACSIKHQPCISDMWRIYGDYKEGRLRLDPDFRTACYYVVLSDVNGHLAAENFNDFENEDKARAEHSLREENRFLYRVPIGHPRPLPIKMSTTTTTEAPTTIKVAGCSGAQKILIPVVLLSFAFLTSLSI
;
A
#
# COMPACT_ATOMS: atom_id res chain seq x y z
N MET A 1 36.87 -28.98 -9.77
CA MET A 1 35.70 -29.11 -10.63
C MET A 1 34.34 -28.98 -9.89
N LEU A 2 34.23 -29.39 -8.63
CA LEU A 2 32.99 -29.30 -7.87
C LEU A 2 32.60 -27.83 -7.46
N PHE A 3 33.59 -26.96 -7.32
CA PHE A 3 33.34 -25.53 -6.95
C PHE A 3 32.81 -24.66 -8.10
N LEU A 4 33.05 -25.05 -9.36
CA LEU A 4 32.52 -24.36 -10.53
C LEU A 4 31.04 -24.71 -10.80
N THR A 5 30.59 -25.89 -10.37
CA THR A 5 29.22 -26.36 -10.57
C THR A 5 28.23 -25.68 -9.59
N ILE A 6 28.68 -25.30 -8.40
CA ILE A 6 27.83 -24.62 -7.39
C ILE A 6 27.61 -23.14 -7.75
N LEU A 7 28.59 -22.49 -8.39
CA LEU A 7 28.44 -21.11 -8.88
C LEU A 7 27.51 -21.01 -10.10
N LEU A 8 27.28 -22.06 -10.84
CA LEU A 8 26.38 -22.12 -12.00
C LEU A 8 24.92 -22.38 -11.62
N PHE A 9 24.65 -22.92 -10.40
CA PHE A 9 23.28 -23.13 -9.92
C PHE A 9 22.66 -21.92 -9.20
N MET A 10 23.45 -20.90 -8.84
CA MET A 10 22.95 -19.69 -8.21
C MET A 10 22.55 -18.56 -9.18
N SER A 11 22.64 -18.78 -10.49
CA SER A 11 22.39 -17.73 -11.50
C SER A 11 21.22 -17.99 -12.46
N THR A 12 20.32 -18.90 -12.15
CA THR A 12 19.18 -19.17 -13.05
C THR A 12 17.81 -18.91 -12.42
N THR A 13 17.66 -17.85 -11.65
CA THR A 13 16.39 -17.13 -11.66
C THR A 13 16.43 -16.21 -12.87
N LYS A 14 15.96 -16.68 -14.01
CA LYS A 14 15.68 -15.84 -15.16
C LYS A 14 14.73 -14.74 -14.70
N ALA A 15 15.27 -13.56 -14.43
CA ALA A 15 14.48 -12.34 -14.47
C ALA A 15 13.99 -12.22 -15.93
N TYR A 16 12.75 -12.58 -16.17
CA TYR A 16 12.05 -12.18 -17.40
C TYR A 16 11.90 -10.67 -17.32
N VAL A 17 12.90 -9.95 -17.78
CA VAL A 17 12.75 -8.54 -18.12
C VAL A 17 11.87 -8.56 -19.36
N LEU A 18 10.59 -8.21 -19.19
CA LEU A 18 9.78 -7.79 -20.30
C LEU A 18 10.40 -6.48 -20.81
N GLU A 19 11.20 -6.54 -21.88
CA GLU A 19 11.85 -5.41 -22.54
C GLU A 19 10.85 -4.34 -23.01
N GLU A 20 9.55 -4.60 -22.88
CA GLU A 20 8.48 -3.82 -23.49
C GLU A 20 8.14 -2.51 -22.77
N GLU A 21 8.66 -2.25 -21.56
CA GLU A 21 8.28 -1.06 -20.77
C GLU A 21 9.42 -0.06 -20.50
N CYS A 22 10.65 -0.31 -20.93
CA CYS A 22 11.72 0.67 -20.87
C CYS A 22 11.72 1.49 -22.14
N LEU A 23 11.18 2.72 -22.09
CA LEU A 23 11.38 3.69 -23.18
C LEU A 23 12.87 4.02 -23.29
N ASN A 24 13.31 4.13 -24.54
CA ASN A 24 14.70 4.39 -24.84
C ASN A 24 15.10 5.77 -24.30
N TYR A 25 16.10 5.85 -23.42
CA TYR A 25 16.64 7.08 -22.83
C TYR A 25 17.26 8.05 -23.84
N THR A 26 17.15 7.76 -25.10
CA THR A 26 17.65 8.63 -26.20
C THR A 26 16.88 9.93 -26.31
N ILE A 27 15.63 9.97 -25.83
CA ILE A 27 14.76 11.14 -25.86
C ILE A 27 14.24 11.42 -24.46
N TYR A 28 14.15 12.71 -24.12
CA TYR A 28 13.64 13.17 -22.82
C TYR A 28 12.56 14.23 -23.01
N PRO A 29 11.36 14.10 -22.41
CA PRO A 29 10.35 15.15 -22.46
C PRO A 29 10.73 16.31 -21.55
N ALA A 30 10.60 17.52 -22.03
CA ALA A 30 10.77 18.74 -21.23
C ALA A 30 9.43 19.35 -20.84
N GLN A 31 8.44 19.30 -21.72
CA GLN A 31 7.13 19.91 -21.52
C GLN A 31 6.04 19.18 -22.29
N TYR A 32 4.87 19.09 -21.68
CA TYR A 32 3.60 18.70 -22.33
C TYR A 32 2.65 19.88 -22.34
N GLU A 33 2.04 20.15 -23.50
CA GLU A 33 0.90 21.07 -23.61
C GLU A 33 -0.29 20.27 -24.12
N LEU A 34 -1.30 20.09 -23.26
CA LEU A 34 -2.48 19.31 -23.58
C LEU A 34 -3.70 20.22 -23.66
N THR A 35 -4.30 20.31 -24.84
CA THR A 35 -5.58 20.98 -25.07
C THR A 35 -6.68 19.94 -25.10
N ILE A 36 -7.72 20.12 -24.28
CA ILE A 36 -8.84 19.20 -24.12
C ILE A 36 -10.14 19.89 -24.49
N ILE A 37 -10.91 19.31 -25.40
CA ILE A 37 -12.25 19.73 -25.79
C ILE A 37 -13.20 18.60 -25.37
N PRO A 38 -13.91 18.71 -24.23
CA PRO A 38 -14.82 17.66 -23.79
C PRO A 38 -16.14 17.72 -24.57
N HIS A 39 -16.57 16.59 -25.08
CA HIS A 39 -17.88 16.35 -25.68
C HIS A 39 -18.68 15.41 -24.81
N ILE A 40 -19.70 15.93 -24.14
CA ILE A 40 -20.47 15.23 -23.12
C ILE A 40 -21.92 15.21 -23.53
N PHE A 41 -22.51 14.00 -23.61
CA PHE A 41 -23.89 13.83 -24.01
C PHE A 41 -24.78 13.41 -22.84
N LYS A 42 -26.08 13.68 -22.95
CA LYS A 42 -27.06 13.37 -21.90
C LYS A 42 -27.24 11.87 -21.64
N ASP A 43 -26.93 11.05 -22.64
CA ASP A 43 -26.98 9.59 -22.56
C ASP A 43 -25.77 8.98 -21.82
N GLY A 44 -24.82 9.81 -21.40
CA GLY A 44 -23.59 9.39 -20.75
C GLY A 44 -22.46 8.98 -21.69
N THR A 45 -22.70 8.98 -23.01
CA THR A 45 -21.62 8.84 -23.97
C THR A 45 -20.75 10.10 -23.97
N SER A 46 -19.45 9.91 -23.99
CA SER A 46 -18.52 11.05 -23.89
C SER A 46 -17.21 10.76 -24.53
N TYR A 47 -16.64 11.78 -25.16
CA TYR A 47 -15.28 11.71 -25.65
C TYR A 47 -14.59 13.06 -25.48
N PHE A 48 -13.29 13.03 -25.40
CA PHE A 48 -12.42 14.20 -25.39
C PHE A 48 -11.70 14.28 -26.71
N ASP A 49 -11.81 15.41 -27.37
CA ASP A 49 -11.01 15.78 -28.51
C ASP A 49 -9.76 16.49 -27.99
N CYS A 50 -8.58 15.97 -28.32
CA CYS A 50 -7.34 16.40 -27.70
C CYS A 50 -6.27 16.77 -28.73
N ASP A 51 -5.58 17.88 -28.47
CA ASP A 51 -4.35 18.29 -29.13
C ASP A 51 -3.21 18.25 -28.11
N LEU A 52 -2.15 17.52 -28.41
CA LEU A 52 -0.98 17.35 -27.56
C LEU A 52 0.28 17.84 -28.25
N LEU A 53 1.05 18.67 -27.57
CA LEU A 53 2.42 19.04 -27.96
C LEU A 53 3.37 18.52 -26.86
N ILE A 54 4.38 17.77 -27.28
CA ILE A 54 5.46 17.30 -26.38
C ILE A 54 6.76 17.93 -26.85
N THR A 55 7.32 18.82 -26.05
CA THR A 55 8.67 19.32 -26.28
C THR A 55 9.67 18.32 -25.75
N VAL A 56 10.57 17.86 -26.59
CA VAL A 56 11.54 16.81 -26.28
C VAL A 56 12.97 17.22 -26.56
N ILE A 57 13.89 16.60 -25.84
CA ILE A 57 15.34 16.75 -25.99
C ILE A 57 15.89 15.39 -26.40
N ALA A 58 16.66 15.36 -27.49
CA ALA A 58 17.39 14.16 -27.92
C ALA A 58 18.74 14.07 -27.16
N ASN A 59 18.87 13.07 -26.30
CA ASN A 59 20.11 12.83 -25.52
C ASN A 59 21.13 11.99 -26.29
N ALA A 60 20.72 11.31 -27.35
CA ALA A 60 21.58 10.52 -28.21
C ALA A 60 21.54 11.03 -29.67
N PRO A 61 22.61 10.86 -30.43
CA PRO A 61 22.59 11.16 -31.85
C PRO A 61 21.82 10.10 -32.63
N ASN A 62 21.34 10.49 -33.82
CA ASN A 62 20.75 9.60 -34.81
C ASN A 62 19.49 8.82 -34.34
N VAL A 63 18.60 9.49 -33.66
CA VAL A 63 17.30 8.91 -33.28
C VAL A 63 16.37 8.95 -34.50
N ASN A 64 15.97 7.78 -35.02
CA ASN A 64 15.13 7.63 -36.20
C ASN A 64 13.68 7.25 -35.85
N ILE A 65 13.43 6.76 -34.67
CA ILE A 65 12.11 6.32 -34.18
C ILE A 65 11.87 6.92 -32.82
N ILE A 66 10.69 7.53 -32.63
CA ILE A 66 10.19 7.98 -31.34
C ILE A 66 9.16 6.96 -30.85
N GLU A 67 9.33 6.48 -29.66
CA GLU A 67 8.40 5.57 -29.01
C GLU A 67 7.67 6.29 -27.88
N LEU A 68 6.34 6.27 -27.92
CA LEU A 68 5.46 6.77 -26.85
C LEU A 68 4.56 5.65 -26.35
N ASP A 69 4.20 5.71 -25.09
CA ASP A 69 3.14 4.89 -24.52
C ASP A 69 1.78 5.52 -24.86
N ALA A 70 0.88 4.74 -25.46
CA ALA A 70 -0.46 5.17 -25.82
C ALA A 70 -1.39 3.94 -25.90
N LYS A 71 -2.56 4.00 -25.28
CA LYS A 71 -3.50 2.87 -25.26
C LYS A 71 -4.94 3.37 -25.25
N GLU A 72 -5.83 2.69 -26.00
CA GLU A 72 -7.25 3.04 -26.09
C GLU A 72 -7.50 4.48 -26.52
N LEU A 73 -6.69 4.96 -27.44
CA LEU A 73 -6.81 6.28 -28.06
C LEU A 73 -7.05 6.12 -29.56
N GLU A 74 -7.80 7.04 -30.15
CA GLU A 74 -7.96 7.14 -31.60
C GLU A 74 -7.09 8.28 -32.13
N ILE A 75 -5.99 7.94 -32.78
CA ILE A 75 -5.07 8.93 -33.35
C ILE A 75 -5.65 9.48 -34.65
N LYS A 76 -5.80 10.81 -34.77
CA LYS A 76 -6.34 11.45 -35.96
C LYS A 76 -5.37 11.33 -37.12
N SER A 77 -5.86 10.88 -38.27
CA SER A 77 -5.05 10.70 -39.46
C SER A 77 -4.37 12.03 -39.88
N GLY A 78 -3.08 11.97 -40.21
CA GLY A 78 -2.29 13.12 -40.63
C GLY A 78 -1.98 14.15 -39.53
N SER A 79 -2.34 13.87 -38.26
CA SER A 79 -2.12 14.80 -37.15
C SER A 79 -0.72 14.76 -36.54
N ILE A 80 0.00 13.64 -36.73
CA ILE A 80 1.33 13.46 -36.15
C ILE A 80 2.36 14.28 -36.94
N LYS A 81 3.07 15.13 -36.21
CA LYS A 81 4.20 15.93 -36.76
C LYS A 81 5.33 15.90 -35.72
N VAL A 82 6.55 15.94 -36.21
CA VAL A 82 7.77 16.16 -35.42
C VAL A 82 8.52 17.34 -35.98
N LEU A 83 8.58 18.42 -35.25
CA LEU A 83 9.12 19.68 -35.73
C LEU A 83 10.57 19.89 -35.24
N ASP A 84 11.48 20.14 -36.16
CA ASP A 84 12.79 20.76 -35.91
C ASP A 84 12.69 22.24 -36.31
N GLY A 85 12.44 23.11 -35.33
CA GLY A 85 12.00 24.47 -35.60
C GLY A 85 10.64 24.51 -36.32
N ILE A 86 10.61 24.89 -37.61
CA ILE A 86 9.38 24.93 -38.41
C ILE A 86 9.28 23.72 -39.38
N THR A 87 10.33 22.90 -39.48
CA THR A 87 10.41 21.80 -40.43
C THR A 87 9.85 20.51 -39.83
N ASP A 88 8.88 19.92 -40.52
CA ASP A 88 8.36 18.59 -40.15
C ASP A 88 9.30 17.49 -40.68
N ILE A 89 9.85 16.69 -39.77
CA ILE A 89 10.80 15.62 -40.05
C ILE A 89 10.18 14.21 -40.04
N VAL A 90 8.84 14.10 -39.95
CA VAL A 90 8.14 12.80 -40.02
C VAL A 90 8.28 12.16 -41.39
N ASN A 91 8.41 10.83 -41.41
CA ASN A 91 8.43 10.05 -42.64
C ASN A 91 7.05 10.04 -43.30
N GLN A 92 6.93 10.62 -44.49
CA GLN A 92 5.65 10.77 -45.18
C GLN A 92 5.06 9.45 -45.70
N HIS A 93 5.89 8.43 -45.95
CA HIS A 93 5.44 7.11 -46.40
C HIS A 93 5.01 6.18 -45.25
N ARG A 94 5.65 6.29 -44.09
CA ARG A 94 5.35 5.54 -42.90
C ARG A 94 5.43 6.49 -41.70
N PRO A 95 4.40 7.31 -41.48
CA PRO A 95 4.47 8.34 -40.45
C PRO A 95 4.50 7.74 -39.03
N TYR A 96 3.69 6.74 -38.80
CA TYR A 96 3.60 6.09 -37.46
C TYR A 96 3.04 4.67 -37.56
N GLU A 97 3.21 3.93 -36.48
CA GLU A 97 2.56 2.64 -36.19
C GLU A 97 1.98 2.68 -34.79
N PHE A 98 0.71 2.31 -34.65
CA PHE A 98 0.04 2.28 -33.37
C PHE A 98 -0.33 0.84 -32.99
N ASP A 99 0.41 0.26 -32.03
CA ASP A 99 0.11 -1.05 -31.43
C ASP A 99 -0.73 -0.88 -30.15
N ASN A 100 -2.05 -0.87 -30.32
CA ASN A 100 -2.98 -0.72 -29.20
C ASN A 100 -2.93 -1.91 -28.23
N LYS A 101 -2.51 -3.12 -28.67
CA LYS A 101 -2.39 -4.27 -27.77
C LYS A 101 -1.25 -4.09 -26.78
N ARG A 102 -0.08 -3.67 -27.28
CA ARG A 102 1.08 -3.36 -26.44
C ARG A 102 0.99 -1.99 -25.80
N GLY A 103 0.11 -1.12 -26.30
CA GLY A 103 -0.02 0.26 -25.84
C GLY A 103 1.17 1.13 -26.21
N LYS A 104 1.66 0.99 -27.44
CA LYS A 104 2.81 1.72 -27.99
C LYS A 104 2.46 2.46 -29.26
N LEU A 105 2.99 3.67 -29.39
CA LEU A 105 2.93 4.51 -30.58
C LEU A 105 4.36 4.77 -31.07
N PHE A 106 4.71 4.24 -32.25
CA PHE A 106 5.98 4.44 -32.89
C PHE A 106 5.86 5.52 -33.98
N ILE A 107 6.67 6.55 -33.90
CA ILE A 107 6.72 7.64 -34.90
C ILE A 107 8.04 7.53 -35.68
N TYR A 108 7.96 7.37 -36.97
CA TYR A 108 9.12 7.20 -37.85
C TYR A 108 9.57 8.54 -38.42
N LEU A 109 10.87 8.82 -38.39
CA LEU A 109 11.43 10.07 -38.86
C LEU A 109 12.08 9.88 -40.22
N ARG A 110 11.97 10.90 -41.07
CA ARG A 110 12.67 11.01 -42.37
C ARG A 110 14.13 11.40 -42.16
N GLU A 111 14.35 12.31 -41.22
CA GLU A 111 15.65 12.79 -40.79
C GLU A 111 15.88 12.47 -39.32
N PRO A 112 17.05 11.91 -38.95
CA PRO A 112 17.32 11.55 -37.57
C PRO A 112 17.42 12.79 -36.67
N MET A 113 16.89 12.71 -35.46
CA MET A 113 17.11 13.74 -34.44
C MET A 113 18.59 13.80 -34.10
N LYS A 114 19.09 15.02 -33.99
CA LYS A 114 20.47 15.29 -33.58
C LYS A 114 20.54 15.47 -32.07
N GLN A 115 21.64 15.04 -31.48
CA GLN A 115 21.84 15.19 -30.04
C GLN A 115 21.79 16.66 -29.65
N TYR A 116 21.18 16.92 -28.50
CA TYR A 116 21.05 18.27 -27.90
C TYR A 116 22.42 18.91 -27.69
N SER A 117 22.53 20.18 -28.03
CA SER A 117 23.68 21.03 -27.71
C SER A 117 23.19 22.43 -27.32
N ALA A 118 24.02 23.22 -26.66
CA ALA A 118 23.64 24.57 -26.20
C ALA A 118 23.18 25.50 -27.33
N SER A 119 23.55 25.19 -28.59
CA SER A 119 23.19 25.95 -29.82
C SER A 119 21.99 25.37 -30.56
N ARG A 120 21.31 24.33 -30.05
CA ARG A 120 20.29 23.62 -30.77
C ARG A 120 18.95 23.62 -30.06
N THR A 121 17.89 23.88 -30.85
CA THR A 121 16.50 23.91 -30.43
C THR A 121 15.98 22.51 -30.07
N GLN A 122 15.01 22.48 -29.17
CA GLN A 122 14.24 21.31 -28.81
C GLN A 122 13.34 20.88 -29.96
N TYR A 123 13.02 19.60 -30.04
CA TYR A 123 12.04 19.08 -30.99
C TYR A 123 10.64 19.14 -30.39
N VAL A 124 9.61 19.34 -31.23
CA VAL A 124 8.21 19.33 -30.77
C VAL A 124 7.43 18.22 -31.49
N ILE A 125 6.93 17.27 -30.72
CA ILE A 125 6.02 16.22 -31.21
C ILE A 125 4.60 16.73 -31.06
N ARG A 126 3.84 16.74 -32.15
CA ARG A 126 2.41 17.07 -32.17
C ARG A 126 1.60 15.81 -32.48
N VAL A 127 0.53 15.57 -31.70
CA VAL A 127 -0.40 14.46 -31.88
C VAL A 127 -1.80 14.95 -31.55
N SER A 128 -2.75 14.83 -32.50
CA SER A 128 -4.17 15.04 -32.20
C SER A 128 -4.87 13.68 -32.13
N PHE A 129 -5.72 13.51 -31.12
CA PHE A 129 -6.37 12.23 -30.86
C PHE A 129 -7.74 12.41 -30.20
N VAL A 130 -8.54 11.33 -30.19
CA VAL A 130 -9.80 11.24 -29.46
C VAL A 130 -9.67 10.20 -28.35
N LYS A 131 -10.12 10.55 -27.15
CA LYS A 131 -10.28 9.62 -26.03
C LYS A 131 -11.77 9.43 -25.75
N TYR A 132 -12.28 8.23 -25.99
CA TYR A 132 -13.62 7.83 -25.54
C TYR A 132 -13.60 7.52 -24.06
N VAL A 133 -14.61 8.02 -23.33
CA VAL A 133 -14.69 7.91 -21.87
C VAL A 133 -15.97 7.20 -21.47
N HIS A 134 -15.82 6.12 -20.72
CA HIS A 134 -16.91 5.29 -20.20
C HIS A 134 -16.82 5.20 -18.67
N LEU A 135 -17.81 4.57 -18.05
CA LEU A 135 -17.91 4.38 -16.59
C LEU A 135 -16.68 3.71 -15.96
N ASP A 136 -16.08 2.77 -16.71
CA ASP A 136 -14.95 1.94 -16.24
C ASP A 136 -13.69 2.16 -17.06
N SER A 137 -13.60 3.29 -17.79
CA SER A 137 -12.39 3.63 -18.57
C SER A 137 -11.17 3.76 -17.67
N GLU A 138 -10.04 3.26 -18.15
CA GLU A 138 -8.77 3.49 -17.52
C GLU A 138 -8.22 4.89 -17.86
N GLY A 139 -7.41 5.43 -16.97
CA GLY A 139 -6.80 6.76 -17.12
C GLY A 139 -7.76 7.90 -16.77
N VAL A 140 -8.82 8.11 -17.54
CA VAL A 140 -9.91 9.04 -17.25
C VAL A 140 -11.24 8.32 -17.31
N PHE A 141 -12.11 8.55 -16.33
CA PHE A 141 -13.40 7.89 -16.22
C PHE A 141 -14.51 8.87 -15.85
N ILE A 142 -15.73 8.49 -16.19
CA ILE A 142 -16.96 9.24 -15.89
C ILE A 142 -17.66 8.65 -14.67
N VAL A 143 -18.26 9.51 -13.84
CA VAL A 143 -19.13 9.08 -12.74
C VAL A 143 -20.48 9.78 -12.85
N PRO A 144 -21.56 9.05 -13.08
CA PRO A 144 -22.92 9.58 -13.00
C PRO A 144 -23.30 9.82 -11.54
N TYR A 145 -23.95 10.94 -11.27
CA TYR A 145 -24.47 11.24 -9.93
C TYR A 145 -25.74 12.05 -9.99
N LYS A 146 -26.51 12.07 -8.91
CA LYS A 146 -27.63 13.01 -8.76
C LYS A 146 -27.11 14.34 -8.24
N GLY A 147 -27.37 15.41 -8.99
CA GLY A 147 -27.12 16.77 -8.57
C GLY A 147 -28.04 17.20 -7.41
N ASP A 148 -27.76 18.33 -6.77
CA ASP A 148 -28.58 18.86 -5.67
C ASP A 148 -30.01 19.25 -6.15
N ASP A 149 -30.20 19.46 -7.45
CA ASP A 149 -31.51 19.68 -8.12
C ASP A 149 -32.25 18.35 -8.43
N GLY A 150 -31.72 17.20 -8.00
CA GLY A 150 -32.25 15.87 -8.25
C GLY A 150 -32.03 15.33 -9.67
N LYS A 151 -31.45 16.10 -10.58
CA LYS A 151 -31.19 15.70 -11.95
C LYS A 151 -29.92 14.88 -12.07
N GLN A 152 -29.87 14.06 -13.11
CA GLN A 152 -28.66 13.33 -13.48
C GLN A 152 -27.57 14.30 -13.93
N ALA A 153 -26.42 14.21 -13.28
CA ALA A 153 -25.20 14.95 -13.62
C ALA A 153 -24.05 13.95 -13.81
N TYR A 154 -22.96 14.43 -14.40
CA TYR A 154 -21.78 13.63 -14.65
C TYR A 154 -20.53 14.39 -14.20
N LEU A 155 -19.59 13.68 -13.61
CA LEU A 155 -18.25 14.19 -13.36
C LEU A 155 -17.21 13.35 -14.12
N TYR A 156 -16.07 13.95 -14.37
CA TYR A 156 -14.90 13.31 -14.96
C TYR A 156 -13.73 13.46 -14.03
N THR A 157 -12.98 12.41 -13.85
CA THR A 157 -11.77 12.46 -13.05
C THR A 157 -10.73 11.50 -13.58
N THR A 158 -9.47 11.81 -13.34
CA THR A 158 -8.36 11.00 -13.81
C THR A 158 -7.87 10.06 -12.71
N ARG A 159 -7.32 8.93 -13.15
CA ARG A 159 -6.56 7.99 -12.34
C ARG A 159 -5.34 7.54 -13.16
N LEU A 160 -4.26 8.32 -13.09
CA LEU A 160 -3.07 8.10 -13.92
C LEU A 160 -1.99 7.29 -13.21
N SER A 161 -1.99 7.28 -11.88
CA SER A 161 -1.08 6.46 -11.09
C SER A 161 -1.53 4.97 -11.06
N PRO A 162 -0.59 4.00 -11.07
CA PRO A 162 0.85 4.20 -11.27
C PRO A 162 1.25 4.38 -12.75
N SER A 163 0.60 3.75 -13.72
CA SER A 163 1.03 3.75 -15.12
C SER A 163 -0.12 3.91 -16.10
N LYS A 164 -1.17 4.59 -15.67
CA LYS A 164 -2.42 4.74 -16.45
C LYS A 164 -2.46 5.98 -17.35
N ALA A 165 -1.40 6.82 -17.33
CA ALA A 165 -1.36 8.03 -18.17
C ALA A 165 -1.49 7.70 -19.67
N LYS A 166 -0.93 6.61 -20.14
CA LYS A 166 -1.05 6.10 -21.52
C LYS A 166 -2.48 5.89 -22.01
N TYR A 167 -3.42 5.74 -21.10
CA TYR A 167 -4.86 5.62 -21.43
C TYR A 167 -5.57 6.96 -21.55
N PHE A 168 -4.89 8.06 -21.19
CA PHE A 168 -5.44 9.40 -21.31
C PHE A 168 -4.81 10.19 -22.45
N PHE A 169 -3.47 10.14 -22.60
CA PHE A 169 -2.74 10.80 -23.66
C PHE A 169 -1.44 10.06 -24.01
N PRO A 170 -0.92 10.18 -25.26
CA PRO A 170 0.39 9.64 -25.62
C PRO A 170 1.49 10.26 -24.76
N CYS A 171 2.33 9.46 -24.14
CA CYS A 171 3.32 9.98 -23.18
C CYS A 171 4.53 9.06 -23.03
N PHE A 172 5.56 9.59 -22.38
CA PHE A 172 6.65 8.81 -21.82
C PHE A 172 6.20 8.35 -20.41
N ASN A 173 5.62 7.16 -20.33
CA ASN A 173 4.87 6.70 -19.13
C ASN A 173 5.75 6.20 -17.98
N ASN A 174 7.07 6.20 -18.13
CA ASN A 174 7.99 5.84 -17.06
C ASN A 174 8.15 7.01 -16.06
N PRO A 175 8.11 6.79 -14.74
CA PRO A 175 8.24 7.84 -13.73
C PRO A 175 9.58 8.59 -13.76
N GLU A 176 10.58 8.05 -14.43
CA GLU A 176 11.86 8.73 -14.66
C GLU A 176 11.75 9.95 -15.58
N PHE A 177 10.67 10.06 -16.34
CA PHE A 177 10.42 11.16 -17.26
C PHE A 177 9.55 12.23 -16.64
N GLU A 178 10.16 13.17 -15.98
CA GLU A 178 9.49 14.34 -15.44
C GLU A 178 9.48 15.48 -16.43
N ALA A 179 8.37 16.18 -16.52
CA ALA A 179 8.18 17.31 -17.41
C ALA A 179 7.25 18.36 -16.81
N VAL A 180 7.26 19.55 -17.40
CA VAL A 180 6.27 20.59 -17.10
C VAL A 180 4.99 20.31 -17.86
N PHE A 181 3.83 20.39 -17.20
CA PHE A 181 2.52 20.21 -17.82
C PHE A 181 1.77 21.52 -17.89
N LYS A 182 1.29 21.85 -19.10
CA LYS A 182 0.37 22.96 -19.36
C LYS A 182 -0.94 22.39 -19.86
N PHE A 183 -2.03 22.78 -19.20
CA PHE A 183 -3.37 22.36 -19.61
C PHE A 183 -4.17 23.54 -20.12
N ARG A 184 -4.92 23.26 -21.19
CA ARG A 184 -5.88 24.15 -21.77
C ARG A 184 -7.17 23.39 -21.99
N VAL A 185 -8.27 23.83 -21.37
CA VAL A 185 -9.57 23.15 -21.49
C VAL A 185 -10.59 24.09 -22.07
N TYR A 186 -11.23 23.65 -23.15
CA TYR A 186 -12.33 24.37 -23.76
C TYR A 186 -13.63 24.04 -23.03
N VAL A 187 -14.33 25.08 -22.59
CA VAL A 187 -15.64 24.96 -21.96
C VAL A 187 -16.68 25.46 -22.97
N ALA A 188 -17.53 24.57 -23.45
CA ALA A 188 -18.58 24.93 -24.40
C ALA A 188 -19.62 25.84 -23.75
N PRO A 189 -20.19 26.86 -24.49
CA PRO A 189 -21.31 27.62 -24.00
C PRO A 189 -22.50 26.69 -23.76
N PRO A 190 -23.43 27.09 -22.86
CA PRO A 190 -24.60 26.28 -22.59
C PRO A 190 -25.47 26.18 -23.85
N ARG A 191 -25.42 25.06 -24.55
CA ARG A 191 -26.34 24.72 -25.64
C ARG A 191 -27.56 23.99 -25.07
N PRO A 192 -28.76 24.14 -25.66
CA PRO A 192 -29.89 23.29 -25.28
C PRO A 192 -29.53 21.83 -25.42
N GLY A 193 -29.37 21.12 -24.33
CA GLY A 193 -28.94 19.71 -24.31
C GLY A 193 -27.58 19.41 -23.70
N ILE A 194 -26.69 20.40 -23.57
CA ILE A 194 -25.37 20.25 -22.92
C ILE A 194 -25.42 21.03 -21.60
N GLN A 195 -25.28 20.34 -20.47
CA GLN A 195 -25.26 20.99 -19.15
C GLN A 195 -23.85 21.46 -18.82
N PHE A 196 -23.53 22.73 -19.05
CA PHE A 196 -22.27 23.35 -18.65
C PHE A 196 -22.45 24.70 -17.96
N SER A 197 -23.51 24.92 -17.25
CA SER A 197 -23.62 26.12 -16.41
C SER A 197 -23.03 25.82 -15.03
N ASN A 198 -22.01 26.58 -14.64
CA ASN A 198 -21.35 26.54 -13.32
C ASN A 198 -20.45 25.32 -13.04
N THR A 199 -19.68 24.86 -14.00
CA THR A 199 -18.66 23.82 -13.77
C THR A 199 -17.50 24.39 -12.99
N THR A 200 -17.23 23.81 -11.85
CA THR A 200 -16.03 24.08 -11.09
C THR A 200 -14.96 23.10 -11.57
N LEU A 201 -13.93 23.65 -12.17
CA LEU A 201 -12.81 22.87 -12.65
C LEU A 201 -11.74 22.88 -11.58
N VAL A 202 -11.37 21.69 -11.10
CA VAL A 202 -10.28 21.52 -10.15
C VAL A 202 -9.15 20.83 -10.88
N ILE A 203 -8.05 21.52 -11.06
CA ILE A 203 -6.79 20.91 -11.47
C ILE A 203 -5.76 21.16 -10.38
N ALA A 204 -4.77 20.31 -10.36
CA ALA A 204 -3.62 20.37 -9.48
C ALA A 204 -2.85 21.70 -9.49
N ASN A 205 -3.18 22.64 -10.37
CA ASN A 205 -2.48 23.91 -10.56
C ASN A 205 -3.44 25.09 -10.42
N GLU A 206 -2.93 26.25 -9.98
CA GLU A 206 -3.73 27.48 -9.85
C GLU A 206 -4.37 27.90 -11.18
N LEU A 207 -5.64 28.37 -11.07
CA LEU A 207 -6.43 28.86 -12.16
C LEU A 207 -5.95 30.24 -12.59
N ASN A 208 -5.43 30.36 -13.81
CA ASN A 208 -5.33 31.65 -14.47
C ASN A 208 -6.57 31.80 -15.37
N ARG A 209 -7.64 32.41 -14.88
CA ARG A 209 -8.86 32.70 -15.65
C ARG A 209 -8.59 33.85 -16.60
N GLN A 210 -8.16 33.56 -17.81
CA GLN A 210 -8.27 34.54 -18.91
C GLN A 210 -9.60 34.33 -19.63
N ASN A 211 -10.54 35.24 -19.43
CA ASN A 211 -11.78 35.26 -20.17
C ASN A 211 -11.49 35.75 -21.58
N PHE A 212 -11.41 34.87 -22.56
CA PHE A 212 -11.40 35.26 -23.97
C PHE A 212 -12.84 35.54 -24.41
N LYS A 213 -13.02 36.72 -25.02
CA LYS A 213 -14.29 37.18 -25.60
C LYS A 213 -14.46 36.57 -27.02
N ASP A 214 -14.64 35.30 -27.13
CA ASP A 214 -15.23 34.74 -28.34
C ASP A 214 -16.55 34.08 -27.94
N ASP A 215 -17.65 34.46 -28.57
CA ASP A 215 -19.01 34.16 -28.17
C ASP A 215 -19.41 32.67 -28.20
N SER A 216 -18.45 31.76 -28.52
CA SER A 216 -18.75 30.36 -28.70
C SER A 216 -18.12 29.42 -27.70
N TYR A 217 -16.94 29.71 -27.07
CA TYR A 217 -16.25 28.85 -26.13
C TYR A 217 -15.46 29.63 -25.09
N GLY A 218 -15.56 29.19 -23.81
CA GLY A 218 -14.64 29.62 -22.78
C GLY A 218 -13.39 28.77 -22.81
N ILE A 219 -12.22 29.39 -22.66
CA ILE A 219 -10.93 28.66 -22.52
C ILE A 219 -10.43 28.88 -21.12
N ILE A 220 -10.12 27.79 -20.44
CA ILE A 220 -9.46 27.81 -19.13
C ILE A 220 -8.03 27.35 -19.35
N GLU A 221 -7.08 28.24 -19.10
CA GLU A 221 -5.65 27.92 -19.08
C GLU A 221 -5.19 27.78 -17.63
N TYR A 222 -4.40 26.76 -17.39
CA TYR A 222 -3.84 26.47 -16.06
C TYR A 222 -2.38 26.89 -16.00
N ILE A 223 -1.96 27.33 -14.81
CA ILE A 223 -0.55 27.62 -14.57
C ILE A 223 0.26 26.35 -14.79
N PRO A 224 1.41 26.47 -15.46
CA PRO A 224 2.28 25.31 -15.68
C PRO A 224 2.63 24.61 -14.38
N SER A 225 2.63 23.26 -14.41
CA SER A 225 3.06 22.47 -13.26
C SER A 225 4.57 22.66 -13.01
N PRO A 226 5.08 22.27 -11.85
CA PRO A 226 6.50 21.94 -11.73
C PRO A 226 6.84 20.76 -12.64
N GLN A 227 8.10 20.36 -12.64
CA GLN A 227 8.51 19.11 -13.28
C GLN A 227 7.95 17.93 -12.46
N ILE A 228 7.00 17.20 -13.03
CA ILE A 228 6.33 16.05 -12.41
C ILE A 228 6.24 14.89 -13.41
N GLY A 229 6.13 13.66 -12.89
CA GLY A 229 5.86 12.50 -13.74
C GLY A 229 4.41 12.49 -14.25
N VAL A 230 4.18 11.86 -15.40
CA VAL A 230 2.83 11.78 -16.01
C VAL A 230 1.80 11.13 -15.08
N HIS A 231 2.22 10.23 -14.20
CA HIS A 231 1.35 9.56 -13.21
C HIS A 231 0.88 10.50 -12.08
N GLN A 232 1.53 11.65 -11.91
CA GLN A 232 1.19 12.66 -10.90
C GLN A 232 0.23 13.73 -11.45
N VAL A 233 -0.06 13.70 -12.73
CA VAL A 233 -1.02 14.61 -13.37
C VAL A 233 -2.43 14.25 -12.92
N GLY A 234 -3.23 15.26 -12.54
CA GLY A 234 -4.62 15.12 -12.15
C GLY A 234 -5.53 16.08 -12.88
N PHE A 235 -6.69 15.58 -13.28
CA PHE A 235 -7.77 16.35 -13.87
C PHE A 235 -9.10 15.95 -13.25
N HIS A 236 -9.90 16.94 -12.83
CA HIS A 236 -11.24 16.72 -12.33
C HIS A 236 -12.16 17.79 -12.87
N HIS A 237 -13.36 17.40 -13.29
CA HIS A 237 -14.39 18.28 -13.79
C HIS A 237 -15.73 17.88 -13.21
N SER A 238 -16.41 18.80 -12.51
CA SER A 238 -17.72 18.55 -11.90
C SER A 238 -18.45 19.87 -11.62
N GLN A 239 -19.69 19.75 -11.12
CA GLN A 239 -20.49 20.87 -10.61
C GLN A 239 -20.43 20.94 -9.07
N PHE A 240 -19.32 20.56 -8.48
CA PHE A 240 -19.16 20.55 -7.03
C PHE A 240 -18.96 21.95 -6.45
N SER A 241 -19.45 22.10 -5.24
CA SER A 241 -19.13 23.24 -4.38
C SER A 241 -17.92 22.96 -3.52
N ASN A 242 -17.34 23.98 -2.90
CA ASN A 242 -16.16 23.80 -2.08
C ASN A 242 -16.26 24.44 -0.70
N ARG A 243 -15.36 24.00 0.18
CA ARG A 243 -14.96 24.68 1.42
C ARG A 243 -13.45 24.84 1.43
N GLU A 244 -13.00 26.00 1.87
CA GLU A 244 -11.59 26.36 1.90
C GLU A 244 -11.14 26.62 3.35
N VAL A 245 -9.94 26.17 3.68
CA VAL A 245 -9.23 26.46 4.94
C VAL A 245 -7.83 26.96 4.61
N LYS A 246 -7.46 28.13 5.16
CA LYS A 246 -6.11 28.67 5.03
C LYS A 246 -5.25 28.25 6.20
N ILE A 247 -4.07 27.68 5.91
CA ILE A 247 -3.15 27.08 6.88
C ILE A 247 -1.77 27.69 6.67
N GLY A 248 -1.55 28.87 7.26
CA GLY A 248 -0.35 29.66 6.99
C GLY A 248 -0.24 30.08 5.53
N GLU A 249 0.77 29.60 4.82
CA GLU A 249 0.98 29.84 3.38
C GLU A 249 0.24 28.81 2.50
N ASP A 250 -0.27 27.73 3.09
CA ASP A 250 -1.01 26.68 2.38
C ASP A 250 -2.52 26.93 2.42
N THR A 251 -3.20 26.34 1.44
CA THR A 251 -4.66 26.35 1.35
C THR A 251 -5.14 24.94 1.09
N LEU A 252 -6.09 24.47 1.88
CA LEU A 252 -6.77 23.21 1.70
C LEU A 252 -8.19 23.49 1.19
N ILE A 253 -8.55 22.96 0.02
CA ILE A 253 -9.87 23.09 -0.58
C ILE A 253 -10.52 21.73 -0.68
N PHE A 254 -11.72 21.61 -0.12
CA PHE A 254 -12.51 20.39 -0.17
C PHE A 254 -13.70 20.59 -1.13
N TRP A 255 -13.85 19.67 -2.09
CA TRP A 255 -14.85 19.70 -3.15
C TRP A 255 -15.82 18.54 -3.02
N SER A 256 -17.13 18.82 -3.03
CA SER A 256 -18.19 17.83 -3.04
C SER A 256 -19.51 18.41 -3.54
N ARG A 257 -20.55 17.58 -3.65
CA ARG A 257 -21.92 18.07 -3.83
C ARG A 257 -22.29 19.01 -2.68
N SER A 258 -23.01 20.10 -2.96
CA SER A 258 -23.38 21.12 -1.95
C SER A 258 -24.09 20.50 -0.75
N SER A 259 -25.03 19.59 -1.01
CA SER A 259 -25.79 18.88 0.03
C SER A 259 -24.94 18.01 0.94
N GLN A 260 -23.76 17.57 0.47
CA GLN A 260 -22.88 16.68 1.22
C GLN A 260 -21.78 17.43 1.98
N LEU A 261 -21.47 18.66 1.62
CA LEU A 261 -20.39 19.44 2.25
C LEU A 261 -20.43 19.50 3.79
N PRO A 262 -21.61 19.56 4.47
CA PRO A 262 -21.66 19.57 5.93
C PRO A 262 -21.04 18.33 6.57
N PHE A 263 -21.11 17.16 5.91
CA PHE A 263 -20.60 15.88 6.42
C PHE A 263 -19.08 15.76 6.36
N PHE A 264 -18.39 16.68 5.71
CA PHE A 264 -16.93 16.70 5.58
C PHE A 264 -16.24 17.65 6.55
N SER A 265 -16.97 18.29 7.45
CA SER A 265 -16.40 19.26 8.41
C SER A 265 -15.34 18.63 9.32
N PHE A 266 -15.57 17.38 9.77
CA PHE A 266 -14.60 16.64 10.59
C PHE A 266 -13.28 16.40 9.84
N ILE A 267 -13.35 15.86 8.62
CA ILE A 267 -12.15 15.50 7.86
C ILE A 267 -11.37 16.74 7.40
N LEU A 268 -12.07 17.85 7.14
CA LEU A 268 -11.45 19.13 6.84
C LEU A 268 -10.66 19.68 8.04
N GLN A 269 -11.25 19.66 9.23
CA GLN A 269 -10.57 20.05 10.47
C GLN A 269 -9.40 19.13 10.80
N PHE A 270 -9.55 17.81 10.57
CA PHE A 270 -8.46 16.88 10.72
C PHE A 270 -7.32 17.18 9.76
N GLY A 271 -7.62 17.44 8.47
CA GLY A 271 -6.63 17.81 7.46
C GLY A 271 -5.86 19.08 7.80
N GLU A 272 -6.53 20.10 8.32
CA GLU A 272 -5.91 21.33 8.83
C GLU A 272 -4.89 21.03 9.94
N ASN A 273 -5.31 20.30 10.97
CA ASN A 273 -4.43 19.92 12.08
C ASN A 273 -3.25 19.05 11.61
N LEU A 274 -3.52 18.14 10.66
CA LEU A 274 -2.50 17.27 10.11
C LEU A 274 -1.42 18.06 9.36
N ILE A 275 -1.80 19.05 8.54
CA ILE A 275 -0.85 19.92 7.85
C ILE A 275 0.01 20.68 8.85
N HIS A 276 -0.58 21.21 9.94
CA HIS A 276 0.19 21.82 11.02
C HIS A 276 1.17 20.86 11.68
N MET A 277 0.77 19.60 11.91
CA MET A 277 1.67 18.58 12.46
C MET A 277 2.80 18.25 11.50
N ILE A 278 2.52 18.10 10.20
CA ILE A 278 3.54 17.83 9.18
C ILE A 278 4.55 18.99 9.11
N HIS A 279 4.09 20.23 9.11
CA HIS A 279 4.98 21.40 9.12
C HIS A 279 5.87 21.44 10.36
N LYS A 280 5.28 21.22 11.54
CA LYS A 280 6.02 21.19 12.80
C LYS A 280 7.06 20.07 12.83
N TYR A 281 6.71 18.89 12.33
CA TYR A 281 7.57 17.72 12.29
C TYR A 281 8.72 17.89 11.31
N SER A 282 8.42 18.23 10.08
CA SER A 282 9.39 18.24 8.99
C SER A 282 10.25 19.50 8.97
N MET A 283 9.81 20.60 9.63
CA MET A 283 10.38 21.95 9.46
C MET A 283 10.50 22.36 7.99
N ILE A 284 9.80 21.68 7.12
CA ILE A 284 9.84 21.87 5.68
C ILE A 284 8.59 22.62 5.27
N LYS A 285 8.76 23.79 4.65
CA LYS A 285 7.72 24.36 3.83
C LYS A 285 7.42 23.42 2.69
N ARG A 286 6.15 23.33 2.28
CA ARG A 286 5.76 22.47 1.16
C ARG A 286 6.69 22.67 -0.03
N PRO A 287 7.17 21.59 -0.69
CA PRO A 287 8.12 21.72 -1.79
C PRO A 287 7.52 22.51 -2.93
N LEU A 288 8.23 23.55 -3.35
CA LEU A 288 8.31 24.18 -4.66
C LEU A 288 7.06 24.72 -5.35
N VAL A 289 5.82 24.48 -4.96
CA VAL A 289 4.68 25.00 -5.71
C VAL A 289 3.59 25.52 -4.81
N SER A 290 3.46 26.81 -4.88
CA SER A 290 2.28 27.56 -4.50
C SER A 290 1.06 27.03 -5.25
N GLY A 291 0.04 26.65 -4.54
CA GLY A 291 -1.26 26.26 -5.06
C GLY A 291 -2.01 25.48 -4.00
N PRO A 292 -3.34 25.53 -4.01
CA PRO A 292 -4.13 24.82 -3.02
C PRO A 292 -3.99 23.30 -3.15
N ILE A 293 -4.10 22.62 -2.01
CA ILE A 293 -4.31 21.17 -2.00
C ILE A 293 -5.81 20.95 -2.14
N ASN A 294 -6.20 20.24 -3.19
CA ASN A 294 -7.59 19.95 -3.49
C ASN A 294 -7.93 18.53 -3.08
N ILE A 295 -8.94 18.36 -2.24
CA ILE A 295 -9.53 17.07 -1.90
C ILE A 295 -10.90 17.01 -2.56
N VAL A 296 -11.15 16.00 -3.38
CA VAL A 296 -12.41 15.80 -4.06
C VAL A 296 -13.08 14.53 -3.54
N ALA A 297 -14.30 14.64 -3.06
CA ALA A 297 -15.13 13.51 -2.67
C ALA A 297 -16.08 13.15 -3.80
N VAL A 298 -15.87 12.01 -4.46
CA VAL A 298 -16.70 11.54 -5.57
C VAL A 298 -17.78 10.58 -5.10
N PRO A 299 -19.02 10.66 -5.62
CA PRO A 299 -20.13 9.79 -5.26
C PRO A 299 -20.02 8.40 -5.91
N LYS A 300 -18.84 7.81 -5.87
CA LYS A 300 -18.53 6.47 -6.37
C LYS A 300 -17.56 5.80 -5.40
N ASN A 301 -17.78 4.51 -5.14
CA ASN A 301 -16.79 3.73 -4.43
C ASN A 301 -15.61 3.46 -5.36
N LEU A 302 -14.44 3.95 -4.97
CA LEU A 302 -13.21 3.78 -5.73
C LEU A 302 -12.50 2.45 -5.43
N ASN A 303 -13.09 1.58 -4.58
CA ASN A 303 -12.59 0.23 -4.28
C ASN A 303 -11.12 0.17 -3.81
N GLY A 304 -10.70 1.14 -2.99
CA GLY A 304 -9.31 1.23 -2.53
C GLY A 304 -8.36 1.85 -3.56
N TYR A 305 -8.88 2.41 -4.64
CA TYR A 305 -8.13 3.17 -5.63
C TYR A 305 -8.28 4.67 -5.41
N GLU A 306 -8.17 5.12 -4.17
CA GLU A 306 -8.04 6.54 -3.87
C GLU A 306 -6.78 7.07 -4.55
N ILE A 307 -6.93 8.24 -5.18
CA ILE A 307 -5.95 8.75 -6.13
C ILE A 307 -5.31 9.99 -5.55
N GLY A 308 -3.99 9.93 -5.38
CA GLY A 308 -3.19 11.11 -5.15
C GLY A 308 -2.48 11.52 -6.44
N SER A 309 -2.91 12.63 -7.02
CA SER A 309 -2.16 13.36 -8.04
C SER A 309 -1.45 14.54 -7.38
N TRP A 310 -0.64 15.28 -8.11
CA TRP A 310 -0.04 16.50 -7.60
C TRP A 310 -1.12 17.51 -7.19
N ASN A 311 -1.20 17.82 -5.89
CA ASN A 311 -2.20 18.72 -5.29
C ASN A 311 -3.69 18.38 -5.54
N LEU A 312 -4.00 17.18 -6.04
CA LEU A 312 -5.38 16.71 -6.24
C LEU A 312 -5.53 15.30 -5.66
N LEU A 313 -6.34 15.20 -4.61
CA LEU A 313 -6.62 13.96 -3.88
C LEU A 313 -8.07 13.57 -4.15
N THR A 314 -8.31 12.50 -4.89
CA THR A 314 -9.66 12.03 -5.22
C THR A 314 -10.03 10.84 -4.34
N ASN A 315 -11.11 10.96 -3.61
CA ASN A 315 -11.60 9.99 -2.64
C ASN A 315 -13.07 9.67 -2.87
N SER A 316 -13.53 8.53 -2.36
CA SER A 316 -14.96 8.22 -2.31
C SER A 316 -15.66 9.09 -1.27
N GLU A 317 -16.83 9.64 -1.58
CA GLU A 317 -17.68 10.38 -0.65
C GLU A 317 -17.95 9.59 0.63
N THR A 318 -18.29 8.31 0.49
CA THR A 318 -18.62 7.40 1.59
C THR A 318 -17.44 7.16 2.55
N LYS A 319 -16.21 7.30 2.06
CA LYS A 319 -15.00 7.13 2.89
C LYS A 319 -14.60 8.37 3.66
N LEU A 320 -15.01 9.56 3.22
CA LEU A 320 -14.63 10.82 3.86
C LEU A 320 -15.77 11.47 4.65
N ALA A 321 -17.02 11.06 4.43
CA ALA A 321 -18.18 11.61 5.13
C ALA A 321 -18.21 11.12 6.59
N TYR A 322 -18.21 12.08 7.52
CA TYR A 322 -18.38 11.82 8.94
C TYR A 322 -19.75 12.30 9.42
N ILE A 323 -20.52 11.38 9.94
CA ILE A 323 -21.82 11.64 10.54
C ILE A 323 -21.79 10.99 11.94
N ASN A 324 -21.79 11.82 12.98
CA ASN A 324 -21.56 11.40 14.37
C ASN A 324 -22.35 10.17 14.81
N GLU A 325 -23.58 10.01 14.31
CA GLU A 325 -24.50 8.95 14.69
C GLU A 325 -24.49 7.73 13.77
N TYR A 326 -23.75 7.81 12.64
CA TYR A 326 -23.70 6.77 11.62
C TYR A 326 -22.29 6.28 11.30
N THR A 327 -21.26 7.07 11.63
CA THR A 327 -19.87 6.69 11.33
C THR A 327 -19.30 5.86 12.49
N SER A 328 -18.92 4.62 12.22
CA SER A 328 -18.25 3.78 13.23
C SER A 328 -16.84 4.31 13.52
N VAL A 329 -16.30 3.91 14.66
CA VAL A 329 -14.93 4.27 15.05
C VAL A 329 -13.90 3.71 14.05
N LYS A 330 -14.15 2.53 13.49
CA LYS A 330 -13.30 1.94 12.43
C LYS A 330 -13.29 2.76 11.15
N GLN A 331 -14.46 3.24 10.73
CA GLN A 331 -14.57 4.12 9.55
C GLN A 331 -13.87 5.45 9.81
N MET A 332 -14.01 6.02 11.01
CA MET A 332 -13.31 7.25 11.40
C MET A 332 -11.79 7.07 11.38
N GLU A 333 -11.27 5.98 11.94
CA GLU A 333 -9.83 5.68 11.93
C GLU A 333 -9.31 5.48 10.50
N ALA A 334 -10.03 4.71 9.69
CA ALA A 334 -9.67 4.47 8.28
C ALA A 334 -9.64 5.76 7.45
N MET A 335 -10.61 6.66 7.66
CA MET A 335 -10.68 7.99 7.05
C MET A 335 -9.47 8.85 7.43
N MET A 336 -9.15 8.90 8.71
CA MET A 336 -8.00 9.65 9.23
C MET A 336 -6.68 9.08 8.70
N PHE A 337 -6.54 7.75 8.65
CA PHE A 337 -5.36 7.08 8.11
C PHE A 337 -5.16 7.39 6.63
N GLU A 338 -6.20 7.25 5.83
CA GLU A 338 -6.15 7.50 4.38
C GLU A 338 -5.72 8.95 4.07
N LEU A 339 -6.35 9.93 4.73
CA LEU A 339 -5.96 11.32 4.54
C LEU A 339 -4.54 11.60 5.04
N SER A 340 -4.13 10.98 6.16
CA SER A 340 -2.76 11.11 6.67
C SER A 340 -1.73 10.58 5.68
N GLN A 341 -2.01 9.43 5.05
CA GLN A 341 -1.12 8.86 4.05
C GLN A 341 -1.04 9.74 2.80
N GLN A 342 -2.19 10.21 2.31
CA GLN A 342 -2.24 11.06 1.12
C GLN A 342 -1.51 12.40 1.32
N LEU A 343 -1.75 13.09 2.44
CA LEU A 343 -1.06 14.34 2.75
C LEU A 343 0.44 14.11 3.01
N SER A 344 0.81 13.02 3.68
CA SER A 344 2.21 12.66 3.87
C SER A 344 2.95 12.45 2.54
N ARG A 345 2.29 11.92 1.52
CA ARG A 345 2.88 11.79 0.17
C ARG A 345 3.27 13.13 -0.43
N ILE A 346 2.48 14.17 -0.20
CA ILE A 346 2.75 15.51 -0.75
C ILE A 346 4.02 16.10 -0.13
N TRP A 347 4.25 15.92 1.18
CA TRP A 347 5.41 16.50 1.88
C TRP A 347 6.65 15.61 1.89
N LEU A 348 6.45 14.32 2.10
CA LEU A 348 7.52 13.39 2.45
C LEU A 348 7.82 12.40 1.32
N GLY A 349 6.88 12.21 0.43
CA GLY A 349 6.98 11.27 -0.66
C GLY A 349 7.26 11.90 -2.03
N ASN A 350 7.25 13.23 -2.14
CA ASN A 350 7.38 13.94 -3.41
C ASN A 350 8.32 15.14 -3.31
N PRO A 351 9.60 14.95 -3.02
CA PRO A 351 10.58 16.03 -3.08
C PRO A 351 10.78 16.41 -4.56
N GLY A 352 10.37 17.62 -4.93
CA GLY A 352 10.45 18.13 -6.31
C GLY A 352 11.82 17.96 -6.98
N GLU A 353 11.83 17.95 -8.31
CA GLU A 353 12.98 17.79 -9.21
C GLU A 353 13.77 16.48 -9.02
N VAL A 354 13.16 15.35 -9.37
CA VAL A 354 13.85 14.06 -9.33
C VAL A 354 14.18 13.59 -10.74
N LYS A 355 15.44 13.69 -11.10
CA LYS A 355 15.91 13.28 -12.43
C LYS A 355 16.04 11.78 -12.63
N ARG A 356 15.40 10.85 -11.96
CA ARG A 356 15.43 9.39 -12.24
C ARG A 356 14.73 8.56 -11.15
N THR A 357 13.44 8.72 -10.96
CA THR A 357 12.68 7.82 -10.07
C THR A 357 12.40 6.51 -10.81
N ARG A 358 12.78 5.38 -10.21
CA ARG A 358 12.41 4.05 -10.74
C ARG A 358 11.13 3.57 -10.07
N TRP A 359 10.29 2.83 -10.79
CA TRP A 359 9.09 2.23 -10.20
C TRP A 359 9.38 1.39 -8.94
N ILE A 360 10.53 0.77 -8.88
CA ILE A 360 10.96 -0.01 -7.72
C ILE A 360 11.05 0.82 -6.43
N GLU A 361 11.14 2.12 -6.51
CA GLU A 361 11.30 2.98 -5.34
C GLU A 361 9.98 3.62 -4.91
N GLU A 362 8.95 3.57 -5.76
CA GLU A 362 7.62 4.02 -5.41
C GLU A 362 7.03 3.21 -4.24
N TRP A 363 7.32 1.92 -4.15
CA TRP A 363 6.86 1.12 -3.03
C TRP A 363 7.54 1.51 -1.70
N PHE A 364 8.82 1.89 -1.71
CA PHE A 364 9.50 2.37 -0.50
C PHE A 364 8.85 3.66 0.01
N LYS A 365 8.56 4.57 -0.89
CA LYS A 365 7.84 5.81 -0.64
C LYS A 365 6.45 5.52 -0.03
N GLU A 366 5.71 4.58 -0.59
CA GLU A 366 4.44 4.15 -0.02
C GLU A 366 4.57 3.59 1.40
N GLY A 367 5.62 2.83 1.68
CA GLY A 367 5.92 2.33 3.02
C GLY A 367 6.29 3.45 3.99
N VAL A 368 7.11 4.40 3.56
CA VAL A 368 7.47 5.59 4.36
C VAL A 368 6.24 6.42 4.70
N THR A 369 5.38 6.68 3.72
CA THR A 369 4.13 7.44 3.94
C THR A 369 3.13 6.68 4.81
N THR A 370 3.11 5.35 4.74
CA THR A 370 2.32 4.50 5.63
C THR A 370 2.80 4.59 7.08
N TYR A 371 4.12 4.55 7.31
CA TYR A 371 4.69 4.77 8.63
C TYR A 371 4.30 6.15 9.19
N PHE A 372 4.44 7.21 8.39
CA PHE A 372 4.07 8.56 8.82
C PHE A 372 2.57 8.72 9.04
N ALA A 373 1.72 8.05 8.27
CA ALA A 373 0.28 8.07 8.48
C ALA A 373 -0.05 7.60 9.91
N TYR A 374 0.48 6.47 10.33
CA TYR A 374 0.29 5.97 11.70
C TYR A 374 0.97 6.88 12.73
N TYR A 375 2.17 7.37 12.46
CA TYR A 375 2.84 8.30 13.36
C TYR A 375 1.99 9.55 13.63
N PHE A 376 1.46 10.20 12.60
CA PHE A 376 0.63 11.39 12.77
C PHE A 376 -0.72 11.10 13.45
N LEU A 377 -1.30 9.92 13.24
CA LEU A 377 -2.48 9.51 14.02
C LEU A 377 -2.20 9.49 15.51
N THR A 378 -1.01 9.04 15.92
CA THR A 378 -0.61 9.04 17.34
C THR A 378 -0.38 10.44 17.90
N GLN A 379 -0.08 11.42 17.05
CA GLN A 379 0.16 12.81 17.45
C GLN A 379 -1.12 13.67 17.45
N TYR A 380 -2.19 13.19 16.81
CA TYR A 380 -3.43 13.95 16.66
C TYR A 380 -4.17 14.11 18.00
N ASN A 381 -4.62 15.34 18.28
CA ASN A 381 -5.31 15.70 19.50
C ASN A 381 -6.77 16.10 19.15
N HIS A 382 -7.70 15.17 19.29
CA HIS A 382 -9.11 15.46 19.03
C HIS A 382 -9.70 16.25 20.21
N GLY A 383 -10.10 17.53 19.96
CA GLY A 383 -10.87 18.34 20.93
C GLY A 383 -10.13 18.67 22.23
N GLY A 384 -8.79 18.75 22.24
CA GLY A 384 -8.03 19.10 23.44
C GLY A 384 -7.89 17.95 24.47
N MET A 385 -8.23 16.72 24.07
CA MET A 385 -8.02 15.54 24.92
C MET A 385 -6.54 15.36 25.24
N LYS A 386 -6.24 15.04 26.49
CA LYS A 386 -4.85 14.84 26.93
C LYS A 386 -4.21 13.66 26.20
N PRO A 387 -2.85 13.63 26.03
CA PRO A 387 -2.11 12.55 25.37
C PRO A 387 -2.38 11.13 25.88
N ILE A 388 -2.97 11.01 27.07
CA ILE A 388 -3.28 9.73 27.74
C ILE A 388 -4.33 8.88 26.98
N ASN A 389 -5.07 9.49 26.05
CA ASN A 389 -6.18 8.83 25.34
C ASN A 389 -5.81 8.47 23.89
N ARG A 390 -4.51 8.30 23.58
CA ARG A 390 -4.04 8.02 22.22
C ARG A 390 -3.68 6.55 22.07
N ILE A 391 -4.02 5.98 20.91
CA ILE A 391 -3.44 4.70 20.50
C ILE A 391 -1.93 4.93 20.27
N PRO A 392 -1.05 4.27 21.02
CA PRO A 392 0.39 4.46 20.87
C PRO A 392 0.89 3.87 19.56
N LEU A 393 1.98 4.42 19.03
CA LEU A 393 2.60 3.93 17.79
C LEU A 393 2.98 2.44 17.86
N SER A 394 3.29 1.94 19.04
CA SER A 394 3.60 0.53 19.27
C SER A 394 2.43 -0.40 18.96
N MET A 395 1.19 0.00 19.20
CA MET A 395 0.00 -0.76 18.77
C MET A 395 -0.10 -0.82 17.25
N TYR A 396 0.04 0.32 16.58
CA TYR A 396 0.07 0.36 15.11
C TYR A 396 1.25 -0.41 14.54
N GLY A 397 2.42 -0.37 15.19
CA GLY A 397 3.59 -1.17 14.85
C GLY A 397 3.30 -2.67 14.86
N GLN A 398 2.57 -3.14 15.88
CA GLN A 398 2.10 -4.53 15.94
C GLN A 398 1.14 -4.86 14.79
N GLN A 399 0.16 -4.01 14.54
CA GLN A 399 -0.79 -4.20 13.44
C GLN A 399 -0.09 -4.24 12.09
N MET A 400 0.81 -3.28 11.80
CA MET A 400 1.59 -3.26 10.56
C MET A 400 2.37 -4.55 10.37
N LYS A 401 3.08 -4.99 11.42
CA LYS A 401 3.89 -6.21 11.40
C LYS A 401 3.05 -7.46 11.14
N GLN A 402 1.97 -7.64 11.89
CA GLN A 402 1.14 -8.83 11.80
C GLN A 402 0.43 -8.91 10.44
N ARG A 403 -0.06 -7.77 9.91
CA ARG A 403 -0.67 -7.70 8.58
C ARG A 403 0.34 -8.04 7.48
N ALA A 404 1.55 -7.52 7.57
CA ALA A 404 2.61 -7.86 6.62
C ALA A 404 2.99 -9.34 6.71
N MET A 405 3.22 -9.89 7.89
CA MET A 405 3.60 -11.28 8.12
C MET A 405 2.52 -12.28 7.68
N ALA A 406 1.23 -11.90 7.74
CA ALA A 406 0.12 -12.74 7.28
C ALA A 406 0.16 -12.99 5.76
N VAL A 407 0.86 -12.17 4.99
CA VAL A 407 1.04 -12.31 3.54
C VAL A 407 2.45 -12.78 3.17
N ASP A 408 3.47 -12.34 3.92
CA ASP A 408 4.88 -12.48 3.59
C ASP A 408 5.45 -13.91 3.80
N TRP A 409 4.69 -14.83 4.39
CA TRP A 409 5.11 -16.21 4.65
C TRP A 409 5.17 -17.07 3.39
N HIS A 410 4.50 -16.69 2.32
CA HIS A 410 4.35 -17.54 1.14
C HIS A 410 5.63 -17.51 0.29
N HIS A 411 6.11 -18.67 -0.13
CA HIS A 411 7.35 -18.83 -0.88
C HIS A 411 7.40 -18.08 -2.23
N SER A 412 6.24 -17.81 -2.83
CA SER A 412 6.15 -17.00 -4.06
C SER A 412 6.15 -15.50 -3.81
N THR A 413 6.18 -15.08 -2.55
CA THR A 413 6.26 -13.65 -2.22
C THR A 413 7.64 -13.13 -2.58
N PRO A 414 7.74 -12.13 -3.46
CA PRO A 414 9.03 -11.60 -3.86
C PRO A 414 9.66 -10.75 -2.74
N ALA A 415 10.98 -10.67 -2.74
CA ALA A 415 11.68 -9.70 -1.90
C ALA A 415 11.30 -8.28 -2.31
N LEU A 416 11.30 -7.33 -1.36
CA LEU A 416 10.93 -5.94 -1.64
C LEU A 416 11.75 -5.33 -2.79
N MET A 417 13.05 -5.63 -2.87
CA MET A 417 13.93 -5.13 -3.93
C MET A 417 13.94 -5.99 -5.21
N SER A 418 13.21 -7.10 -5.23
CA SER A 418 13.07 -7.93 -6.44
C SER A 418 11.82 -7.61 -7.25
N PHE A 419 10.94 -6.73 -6.77
CA PHE A 419 9.85 -6.20 -7.58
C PHE A 419 10.44 -5.49 -8.79
N ASN A 420 10.49 -6.22 -9.90
CA ASN A 420 11.04 -5.71 -11.14
C ASN A 420 10.21 -4.51 -11.62
N ARG A 421 10.79 -3.66 -12.46
CA ARG A 421 10.17 -2.45 -13.03
C ARG A 421 8.76 -2.71 -13.59
N THR A 422 8.54 -3.87 -14.18
CA THR A 422 7.26 -4.35 -14.72
C THR A 422 6.21 -4.70 -13.68
N LEU A 423 6.62 -5.28 -12.55
CA LEU A 423 5.68 -5.70 -11.50
C LEU A 423 5.18 -4.55 -10.63
N ALA A 424 5.92 -3.44 -10.55
CA ALA A 424 5.48 -2.26 -9.80
C ALA A 424 4.22 -1.63 -10.42
N VAL A 425 4.04 -1.78 -11.72
CA VAL A 425 2.86 -1.31 -12.47
C VAL A 425 1.63 -2.18 -12.23
N GLU A 426 1.85 -3.47 -12.00
CA GLU A 426 0.80 -4.48 -11.82
C GLU A 426 0.91 -5.23 -10.50
N ILE A 427 1.44 -4.60 -9.44
CA ILE A 427 1.45 -5.26 -8.12
C ILE A 427 0.02 -5.69 -7.80
N PRO A 428 -0.28 -6.99 -7.77
CA PRO A 428 -1.58 -7.48 -7.36
C PRO A 428 -1.95 -6.86 -6.01
N ASN A 429 -3.20 -6.51 -5.78
CA ASN A 429 -3.64 -5.84 -4.55
C ASN A 429 -3.13 -6.52 -3.27
N ARG A 430 -2.95 -7.86 -3.31
CA ARG A 430 -2.36 -8.64 -2.21
C ARG A 430 -0.93 -8.23 -1.84
N TYR A 431 -0.12 -7.80 -2.82
CA TYR A 431 1.27 -7.37 -2.57
C TYR A 431 1.38 -5.88 -2.24
N LYS A 432 0.37 -5.07 -2.58
CA LYS A 432 0.35 -3.66 -2.19
C LYS A 432 0.38 -3.53 -0.68
N GLU A 433 -0.44 -4.29 0.03
CA GLU A 433 -0.46 -4.30 1.49
C GLU A 433 0.87 -4.80 2.07
N LEU A 434 1.42 -5.88 1.52
CA LEU A 434 2.73 -6.38 1.92
C LEU A 434 3.79 -5.28 1.82
N VAL A 435 3.93 -4.69 0.65
CA VAL A 435 4.97 -3.70 0.35
C VAL A 435 4.89 -2.51 1.32
N THR A 436 3.70 -1.97 1.54
CA THR A 436 3.49 -0.81 2.42
C THR A 436 3.68 -1.17 3.88
N MET A 437 3.09 -2.26 4.36
CA MET A 437 3.12 -2.65 5.77
C MET A 437 4.47 -3.24 6.19
N LYS A 438 5.12 -4.05 5.33
CA LYS A 438 6.46 -4.58 5.62
C LYS A 438 7.48 -3.46 5.72
N THR A 439 7.47 -2.51 4.78
CA THR A 439 8.40 -1.37 4.83
C THR A 439 8.16 -0.51 6.06
N ALA A 440 6.89 -0.18 6.37
CA ALA A 440 6.55 0.59 7.56
C ALA A 440 6.96 -0.14 8.85
N SER A 441 6.81 -1.47 8.91
CA SER A 441 7.24 -2.30 10.04
C SER A 441 8.77 -2.31 10.20
N ILE A 442 9.51 -2.35 9.09
CA ILE A 442 10.98 -2.27 9.12
C ILE A 442 11.41 -0.88 9.60
N LEU A 443 10.76 0.20 9.18
CA LEU A 443 11.04 1.54 9.69
C LEU A 443 10.77 1.64 11.19
N TRP A 444 9.65 1.07 11.67
CA TRP A 444 9.36 1.01 13.10
C TRP A 444 10.39 0.15 13.87
N MET A 445 10.87 -0.94 13.30
CA MET A 445 11.97 -1.72 13.85
C MET A 445 13.24 -0.87 13.99
N VAL A 446 13.62 -0.10 12.96
CA VAL A 446 14.79 0.80 12.98
C VAL A 446 14.63 1.91 14.03
N GLU A 447 13.43 2.48 14.16
CA GLU A 447 13.12 3.45 15.20
C GLU A 447 13.38 2.89 16.59
N ASN A 448 12.99 1.64 16.84
CA ASN A 448 13.24 0.98 18.13
C ASN A 448 14.73 0.69 18.40
N TRP A 449 15.55 0.51 17.34
CA TRP A 449 16.99 0.33 17.52
C TRP A 449 17.70 1.62 17.88
N LEU A 450 17.33 2.72 17.24
CA LEU A 450 17.99 4.01 17.34
C LEU A 450 17.42 4.89 18.47
N GLY A 451 16.19 4.61 18.88
CA GLY A 451 15.35 5.52 19.65
C GLY A 451 14.65 6.53 18.75
N SER A 452 13.42 6.91 19.13
CA SER A 452 12.52 7.72 18.32
C SER A 452 13.14 9.05 17.92
N GLU A 453 13.80 9.76 18.82
CA GLU A 453 14.39 11.07 18.54
C GLU A 453 15.47 11.02 17.46
N LYS A 454 16.46 10.13 17.62
CA LYS A 454 17.56 9.98 16.65
C LYS A 454 17.05 9.50 15.28
N PHE A 455 16.13 8.54 15.28
CA PHE A 455 15.54 8.03 14.05
C PHE A 455 14.80 9.14 13.28
N HIS A 456 13.96 9.92 13.96
CA HIS A 456 13.22 11.00 13.30
C HIS A 456 14.15 12.13 12.84
N GLN A 457 15.18 12.47 13.58
CA GLN A 457 16.19 13.44 13.15
C GLN A 457 16.93 12.98 11.88
N ALA A 458 17.37 11.71 11.84
CA ALA A 458 18.01 11.12 10.66
C ALA A 458 17.07 11.10 9.44
N LEU A 459 15.80 10.74 9.65
CA LEU A 459 14.81 10.68 8.59
C LEU A 459 14.46 12.07 8.04
N ILE A 460 14.27 13.07 8.90
CA ILE A 460 14.05 14.47 8.50
C ILE A 460 15.26 15.00 7.73
N LYS A 461 16.48 14.77 8.24
CA LYS A 461 17.72 15.17 7.57
C LYS A 461 17.82 14.52 6.18
N TYR A 462 17.55 13.22 6.08
CA TYR A 462 17.54 12.50 4.81
C TYR A 462 16.55 13.12 3.82
N ILE A 463 15.28 13.32 4.21
CA ILE A 463 14.26 13.95 3.37
C ILE A 463 14.69 15.34 2.92
N ASN A 464 15.28 16.16 3.81
CA ASN A 464 15.74 17.51 3.51
C ASN A 464 16.95 17.54 2.57
N LEU A 465 17.93 16.65 2.78
CA LEU A 465 19.14 16.57 1.95
C LEU A 465 18.82 16.12 0.52
N ARG A 466 17.74 15.38 0.35
CA ARG A 466 17.30 14.85 -0.96
C ARG A 466 16.24 15.70 -1.64
N ARG A 467 15.92 16.86 -1.11
CA ARG A 467 15.05 17.85 -1.75
C ARG A 467 15.54 18.14 -3.16
N GLY A 468 14.71 17.85 -4.16
CA GLY A 468 15.11 18.00 -5.57
C GLY A 468 16.03 16.91 -6.11
N ARG A 469 16.22 15.80 -5.38
CA ARG A 469 17.04 14.67 -5.83
C ARG A 469 16.29 13.36 -5.63
N PHE A 470 16.71 12.38 -6.43
CA PHE A 470 16.22 11.01 -6.33
C PHE A 470 16.36 10.43 -4.91
N ILE A 471 15.26 9.87 -4.39
CA ILE A 471 15.25 9.15 -3.12
C ILE A 471 15.39 7.67 -3.42
N SER A 472 16.61 7.14 -3.27
CA SER A 472 16.79 5.70 -3.32
C SER A 472 16.79 5.09 -1.92
N ILE A 473 16.38 3.84 -1.83
CA ILE A 473 16.51 3.08 -0.58
C ILE A 473 17.98 2.94 -0.17
N ALA A 474 18.89 2.85 -1.15
CA ALA A 474 20.33 2.82 -0.90
C ALA A 474 20.80 4.12 -0.26
N ASP A 475 20.33 5.26 -0.73
CA ASP A 475 20.64 6.56 -0.13
C ASP A 475 20.13 6.69 1.30
N PHE A 476 18.93 6.15 1.56
CA PHE A 476 18.38 6.09 2.91
C PHE A 476 19.25 5.25 3.84
N MET A 477 19.66 4.07 3.40
CA MET A 477 20.54 3.19 4.17
C MET A 477 21.91 3.84 4.45
N ILE A 478 22.50 4.50 3.45
CA ILE A 478 23.78 5.23 3.61
C ILE A 478 23.62 6.41 4.58
N SER A 479 22.51 7.13 4.50
CA SER A 479 22.24 8.24 5.45
C SER A 479 22.13 7.74 6.88
N LEU A 480 21.47 6.60 7.09
CA LEU A 480 21.42 5.96 8.41
C LEU A 480 22.82 5.58 8.90
N ASP A 481 23.68 5.03 8.04
CA ASP A 481 25.06 4.69 8.41
C ASP A 481 25.84 5.93 8.87
N GLN A 482 25.69 7.06 8.18
CA GLN A 482 26.39 8.30 8.54
C GLN A 482 25.92 8.90 9.86
N ASP A 483 24.62 8.86 10.14
CA ASP A 483 24.05 9.49 11.34
C ASP A 483 24.06 8.56 12.58
N THR A 484 24.42 7.29 12.41
CA THR A 484 24.33 6.27 13.46
C THR A 484 25.65 5.57 13.76
N VAL A 485 26.78 6.07 13.25
CA VAL A 485 28.12 5.46 13.41
C VAL A 485 28.44 5.13 14.87
N GLU A 486 28.12 6.02 15.80
CA GLU A 486 28.40 5.81 17.23
C GLU A 486 27.51 4.70 17.84
N CYS A 487 26.26 4.60 17.42
CA CYS A 487 25.33 3.57 17.91
C CYS A 487 25.62 2.19 17.30
N MET A 488 26.16 2.16 16.09
CA MET A 488 26.33 0.93 15.33
C MET A 488 27.52 0.08 15.76
N HIS A 489 28.60 0.69 16.20
CA HIS A 489 29.74 -0.06 16.73
C HIS A 489 29.38 -0.86 17.98
N GLN A 490 28.42 -0.39 18.77
CA GLN A 490 28.00 -1.08 20.00
C GLN A 490 27.09 -2.31 19.74
N PHE A 491 26.21 -2.25 18.73
CA PHE A 491 25.12 -3.25 18.58
C PHE A 491 25.32 -4.20 17.41
N PHE A 492 26.08 -3.81 16.39
CA PHE A 492 26.14 -4.53 15.14
C PHE A 492 27.46 -5.28 14.90
N ASN A 493 28.30 -5.47 15.91
CA ASN A 493 29.57 -6.19 15.80
C ASN A 493 30.42 -5.74 14.59
N GLY A 494 30.49 -4.42 14.34
CA GLY A 494 31.22 -3.86 13.21
C GLY A 494 30.46 -3.92 11.87
N THR A 495 29.19 -4.33 11.87
CA THR A 495 28.31 -4.29 10.69
C THR A 495 27.60 -2.95 10.62
N THR A 496 27.31 -2.45 9.40
CA THR A 496 26.57 -1.20 9.18
C THR A 496 25.05 -1.40 9.18
N ALA A 497 24.25 -0.35 9.46
CA ALA A 497 22.78 -0.44 9.34
C ALA A 497 22.37 -0.76 7.91
N SER A 498 23.04 -0.21 6.92
CA SER A 498 22.79 -0.53 5.50
C SER A 498 22.91 -2.01 5.23
N ARG A 499 23.92 -2.68 5.77
CA ARG A 499 24.10 -4.13 5.60
C ARG A 499 23.03 -4.93 6.33
N VAL A 500 22.65 -4.53 7.55
CA VAL A 500 21.56 -5.15 8.29
C VAL A 500 20.25 -5.00 7.50
N LEU A 501 19.91 -3.78 7.09
CA LEU A 501 18.67 -3.49 6.35
C LEU A 501 18.62 -4.15 4.97
N SER A 502 19.75 -4.25 4.28
CA SER A 502 19.84 -4.97 3.00
C SER A 502 19.34 -6.40 3.13
N SER A 503 19.61 -7.07 4.26
CA SER A 503 19.13 -8.43 4.48
C SER A 503 17.59 -8.51 4.52
N TRP A 504 16.89 -7.45 4.92
CA TRP A 504 15.43 -7.38 4.99
C TRP A 504 14.77 -6.94 3.68
N PHE A 505 15.47 -6.14 2.87
CA PHE A 505 14.94 -5.64 1.62
C PHE A 505 15.18 -6.58 0.43
N TYR A 506 16.30 -7.32 0.44
CA TYR A 506 16.69 -8.20 -0.67
C TYR A 506 16.32 -9.68 -0.47
N GLN A 507 15.72 -10.04 0.67
CA GLN A 507 15.22 -11.40 0.91
C GLN A 507 13.70 -11.42 1.03
N SER A 508 13.07 -12.47 0.50
CA SER A 508 11.64 -12.72 0.60
C SER A 508 11.29 -13.33 1.95
N GLY A 509 10.08 -13.04 2.46
CA GLY A 509 9.62 -13.61 3.71
C GLY A 509 10.26 -12.96 4.94
N TYR A 510 10.27 -13.69 6.04
CA TYR A 510 10.82 -13.27 7.32
C TYR A 510 11.32 -14.48 8.13
N PRO A 511 12.26 -14.27 9.09
CA PRO A 511 12.81 -15.37 9.86
C PRO A 511 12.00 -15.73 11.10
N VAL A 512 12.15 -17.00 11.55
CA VAL A 512 11.90 -17.43 12.92
C VAL A 512 13.25 -17.63 13.60
N VAL A 513 13.39 -17.10 14.81
CA VAL A 513 14.54 -17.35 15.68
C VAL A 513 14.16 -18.46 16.67
N TYR A 514 14.83 -19.59 16.55
CA TYR A 514 14.70 -20.72 17.48
C TYR A 514 15.66 -20.52 18.64
N VAL A 515 15.13 -20.55 19.85
CA VAL A 515 15.85 -20.36 21.12
C VAL A 515 15.92 -21.68 21.85
N ASN A 516 17.12 -22.20 22.07
CA ASN A 516 17.36 -23.38 22.87
C ASN A 516 18.23 -23.06 24.06
N VAL A 517 17.72 -23.34 25.29
CA VAL A 517 18.38 -23.02 26.54
C VAL A 517 18.99 -24.30 27.14
N LEU A 518 20.32 -24.35 27.16
CA LEU A 518 21.06 -25.41 27.86
C LEU A 518 21.15 -25.05 29.34
N ARG A 519 20.28 -25.65 30.14
CA ARG A 519 20.06 -25.30 31.55
C ARG A 519 21.02 -26.01 32.52
N ASP A 520 21.79 -26.95 32.03
CA ASP A 520 22.83 -27.72 32.74
C ASP A 520 24.13 -26.94 32.98
N ARG A 521 24.23 -25.73 32.44
CA ARG A 521 25.41 -24.86 32.54
C ARG A 521 25.18 -23.62 33.37
N THR A 522 26.23 -23.11 33.99
CA THR A 522 26.22 -21.82 34.73
C THR A 522 27.37 -20.96 34.27
N PRO A 523 27.13 -19.81 33.61
CA PRO A 523 25.81 -19.33 33.15
C PRO A 523 25.14 -20.30 32.15
N ASN A 524 23.79 -20.25 32.07
CA ASN A 524 23.09 -21.01 31.06
C ASN A 524 23.56 -20.63 29.65
N ALA A 525 23.77 -21.63 28.79
CA ALA A 525 24.13 -21.37 27.40
C ALA A 525 22.84 -21.28 26.55
N ILE A 526 22.67 -20.17 25.87
CA ILE A 526 21.51 -19.89 25.01
C ILE A 526 21.95 -19.98 23.57
N GLN A 527 21.36 -20.87 22.82
CA GLN A 527 21.64 -21.08 21.41
C GLN A 527 20.52 -20.49 20.57
N LEU A 528 20.89 -19.64 19.61
CA LEU A 528 19.98 -19.02 18.65
C LEU A 528 20.28 -19.55 17.25
N LYS A 529 19.23 -19.98 16.54
CA LYS A 529 19.29 -20.39 15.14
C LYS A 529 18.12 -19.75 14.40
N GLN A 530 18.31 -19.29 13.16
CA GLN A 530 17.24 -18.77 12.34
C GLN A 530 16.86 -19.69 11.19
N ARG A 531 15.60 -19.66 10.80
CA ARG A 531 15.07 -20.24 9.56
C ARG A 531 14.03 -19.29 8.97
N GLN A 532 13.81 -19.37 7.67
CA GLN A 532 12.69 -18.65 7.06
C GLN A 532 11.36 -19.26 7.53
N PHE A 533 10.39 -18.43 7.89
CA PHE A 533 9.06 -18.91 8.26
C PHE A 533 8.30 -19.38 7.02
N SER A 534 7.64 -20.51 7.13
CA SER A 534 6.70 -21.04 6.13
C SER A 534 5.74 -22.01 6.80
N PHE A 535 4.49 -22.04 6.38
CA PHE A 535 3.53 -23.06 6.79
C PHE A 535 3.80 -24.42 6.12
N ASN A 536 4.65 -24.46 5.11
CA ASN A 536 5.01 -25.70 4.40
C ASN A 536 6.48 -26.06 4.64
N ASP A 537 6.72 -27.21 5.27
CA ASP A 537 8.07 -27.73 5.58
C ASP A 537 8.99 -27.86 4.37
N LEU A 538 8.44 -28.23 3.22
CA LEU A 538 9.22 -28.43 1.99
C LEU A 538 9.85 -27.12 1.46
N ASN A 539 9.36 -25.98 1.90
CA ASN A 539 9.80 -24.65 1.45
C ASN A 539 10.59 -23.90 2.52
N ARG A 540 10.95 -24.54 3.64
CA ARG A 540 11.74 -23.91 4.70
C ARG A 540 13.21 -23.86 4.31
N LEU A 541 13.62 -22.69 3.82
CA LEU A 541 15.00 -22.41 3.44
C LEU A 541 15.82 -21.92 4.65
N GLU A 542 17.13 -22.17 4.62
CA GLU A 542 18.04 -21.47 5.50
C GLU A 542 17.98 -19.96 5.19
N SER A 543 17.82 -19.16 6.20
CA SER A 543 17.74 -17.71 6.06
C SER A 543 19.06 -17.05 6.44
N ASN A 544 19.36 -15.94 5.78
CA ASN A 544 20.59 -15.17 5.97
C ASN A 544 20.28 -13.75 6.44
N TYR A 545 19.22 -13.58 7.24
CA TYR A 545 18.93 -12.28 7.82
C TYR A 545 19.99 -11.89 8.85
N LEU A 546 20.35 -10.63 8.86
CA LEU A 546 21.08 -10.04 9.97
C LEU A 546 20.05 -9.53 10.98
N ILE A 547 19.90 -10.23 12.10
CA ILE A 547 18.83 -9.97 13.06
C ILE A 547 19.43 -9.36 14.32
N PRO A 548 19.16 -8.07 14.58
CA PRO A 548 19.50 -7.44 15.85
C PRO A 548 18.65 -8.03 16.98
N ILE A 549 19.29 -8.59 17.99
CA ILE A 549 18.66 -9.30 19.09
C ILE A 549 18.59 -8.42 20.33
N SER A 550 17.37 -8.18 20.78
CA SER A 550 17.03 -7.69 22.09
C SER A 550 16.32 -8.78 22.90
N TYR A 551 16.57 -8.84 24.19
CA TYR A 551 15.92 -9.81 25.08
C TYR A 551 15.77 -9.30 26.49
N ILE A 552 14.85 -9.92 27.21
CA ILE A 552 14.64 -9.76 28.67
C ILE A 552 14.67 -11.14 29.31
N VAL A 553 15.08 -11.18 30.56
CA VAL A 553 15.08 -12.39 31.36
C VAL A 553 14.18 -12.21 32.59
N GLN A 554 13.61 -13.29 33.08
CA GLN A 554 12.78 -13.27 34.28
C GLN A 554 13.60 -12.69 35.46
N ASN A 555 12.98 -11.84 36.27
CA ASN A 555 13.58 -11.18 37.44
C ASN A 555 14.66 -10.11 37.13
N ASN A 556 14.80 -9.68 35.91
CA ASN A 556 15.62 -8.51 35.57
C ASN A 556 14.73 -7.30 35.30
N GLU A 557 14.13 -6.76 36.33
CA GLU A 557 13.12 -5.70 36.29
C GLU A 557 13.69 -4.34 35.82
N ASN A 558 15.00 -4.16 35.84
CA ASN A 558 15.63 -2.84 35.59
C ASN A 558 15.76 -2.45 34.12
N CYS A 559 15.30 -3.24 33.19
CA CYS A 559 15.55 -2.99 31.76
C CYS A 559 14.32 -2.92 30.84
N PHE A 560 13.10 -2.65 31.36
CA PHE A 560 11.92 -2.48 30.50
C PHE A 560 12.07 -1.30 29.51
N ASN A 561 12.94 -0.34 29.73
CA ASN A 561 13.19 0.82 28.89
C ASN A 561 14.43 0.73 28.01
N CYS A 562 15.21 -0.37 28.01
CA CYS A 562 16.38 -0.53 27.16
C CYS A 562 15.94 -1.06 25.79
N HIS A 563 15.71 -0.19 24.81
CA HIS A 563 15.22 -0.57 23.48
C HIS A 563 16.31 -1.11 22.54
N GLN A 564 17.57 -0.94 22.88
CA GLN A 564 18.67 -1.23 21.99
C GLN A 564 18.96 -2.74 21.90
N PRO A 565 19.27 -3.25 20.70
CA PRO A 565 19.75 -4.62 20.53
C PRO A 565 21.07 -4.83 21.32
N ARG A 566 21.30 -6.05 21.77
CA ARG A 566 22.57 -6.41 22.45
C ARG A 566 23.63 -6.90 21.50
N PHE A 567 23.22 -7.59 20.43
CA PHE A 567 24.09 -8.11 19.37
C PHE A 567 23.26 -8.43 18.14
N THR A 568 23.93 -8.71 17.01
CA THR A 568 23.31 -9.13 15.75
C THR A 568 23.70 -10.56 15.43
N ILE A 569 22.71 -11.39 15.07
CA ILE A 569 22.94 -12.77 14.59
C ILE A 569 22.81 -12.85 13.07
N GLY A 570 23.58 -13.79 12.47
CA GLY A 570 23.49 -14.16 11.05
C GLY A 570 23.00 -15.58 10.87
N SER A 571 23.37 -16.24 9.75
CA SER A 571 22.94 -17.60 9.39
C SER A 571 23.48 -18.72 10.30
N GLN A 572 24.61 -18.48 10.95
CA GLN A 572 25.22 -19.47 11.83
C GLN A 572 24.53 -19.49 13.19
N THR A 573 24.57 -20.65 13.86
CA THR A 573 24.13 -20.77 15.25
C THR A 573 24.98 -19.88 16.14
N TYR A 574 24.33 -18.97 16.86
CA TYR A 574 24.97 -18.07 17.80
C TYR A 574 24.71 -18.55 19.23
N THR A 575 25.75 -18.61 20.05
CA THR A 575 25.64 -19.05 21.45
C THR A 575 26.19 -17.99 22.37
N PHE A 576 25.44 -17.65 23.43
CA PHE A 576 25.88 -16.74 24.48
C PHE A 576 25.48 -17.27 25.86
N GLY A 577 26.14 -16.77 26.89
CA GLY A 577 25.87 -17.12 28.29
C GLY A 577 24.98 -16.06 28.94
N GLU A 578 23.92 -16.52 29.66
CA GLU A 578 23.07 -15.64 30.47
C GLU A 578 22.63 -16.40 31.75
N ASN A 579 22.52 -15.67 32.85
CA ASN A 579 22.08 -16.29 34.11
C ASN A 579 20.55 -16.18 34.24
N LEU A 580 19.85 -17.26 33.95
CA LEU A 580 18.39 -17.30 33.99
C LEU A 580 17.80 -17.64 35.37
N ASN A 581 18.61 -18.10 36.35
CA ASN A 581 18.16 -18.50 37.68
C ASN A 581 16.92 -19.42 37.64
N GLY A 582 16.85 -20.34 36.68
CA GLY A 582 15.72 -21.23 36.43
C GLY A 582 14.52 -20.59 35.72
N GLY A 583 14.58 -19.31 35.40
CA GLY A 583 13.52 -18.56 34.72
C GLY A 583 13.55 -18.67 33.20
N TRP A 584 12.71 -17.85 32.57
CA TRP A 584 12.59 -17.72 31.11
C TRP A 584 13.46 -16.61 30.57
N ILE A 585 13.68 -16.67 29.25
CA ILE A 585 14.18 -15.59 28.41
C ILE A 585 13.14 -15.29 27.33
N ILE A 586 12.87 -14.03 27.05
CA ILE A 586 12.00 -13.57 25.95
C ILE A 586 12.80 -12.65 25.03
N LEU A 587 12.86 -13.03 23.76
CA LEU A 587 13.52 -12.26 22.69
C LEU A 587 12.52 -11.29 22.03
N ASN A 588 13.07 -10.39 21.21
CA ASN A 588 12.31 -9.41 20.45
C ASN A 588 11.51 -8.46 21.33
N ARG A 589 12.21 -7.77 22.17
CA ARG A 589 11.63 -6.85 23.13
C ARG A 589 10.71 -5.83 22.48
N ASN A 590 9.61 -5.49 23.14
CA ASN A 590 8.52 -4.66 22.61
C ASN A 590 7.97 -5.17 21.26
N SER A 591 8.32 -6.41 20.89
CA SER A 591 7.91 -6.99 19.60
C SER A 591 8.27 -6.16 18.36
N ALA A 592 9.31 -5.33 18.48
CA ALA A 592 9.66 -4.35 17.45
C ALA A 592 10.30 -4.95 16.19
N GLY A 593 11.01 -6.09 16.33
CA GLY A 593 11.67 -6.76 15.22
C GLY A 593 10.69 -7.49 14.31
N TYR A 594 10.96 -7.44 13.01
CA TYR A 594 10.15 -8.11 11.98
C TYR A 594 10.52 -9.60 11.85
N TYR A 595 10.42 -10.34 12.96
CA TYR A 595 10.69 -11.79 13.05
C TYR A 595 9.84 -12.43 14.13
N ARG A 596 9.66 -13.76 14.03
CA ARG A 596 9.02 -14.59 15.05
C ARG A 596 10.06 -15.25 15.94
N VAL A 597 9.61 -15.71 17.12
CA VAL A 597 10.49 -16.41 18.07
C VAL A 597 9.83 -17.73 18.47
N ASN A 598 10.58 -18.83 18.40
CA ASN A 598 10.20 -20.11 18.93
C ASN A 598 11.16 -20.51 20.05
N TYR A 599 10.64 -21.06 21.12
CA TYR A 599 11.41 -21.49 22.31
C TYR A 599 11.37 -23.02 22.46
N ASP A 600 12.34 -23.56 23.22
CA ASP A 600 12.27 -24.93 23.70
C ASP A 600 11.04 -25.12 24.62
N ASP A 601 10.56 -26.37 24.73
CA ASP A 601 9.35 -26.71 25.48
C ASP A 601 9.40 -26.27 26.95
N THR A 602 10.60 -26.33 27.58
CA THR A 602 10.76 -25.91 28.96
C THR A 602 10.57 -24.39 29.10
N THR A 603 11.14 -23.63 28.17
CA THR A 603 11.00 -22.18 28.16
C THR A 603 9.54 -21.77 27.85
N TRP A 604 8.86 -22.45 26.92
CA TRP A 604 7.42 -22.24 26.69
C TRP A 604 6.58 -22.49 27.94
N LYS A 605 6.84 -23.58 28.68
CA LYS A 605 6.13 -23.88 29.95
C LYS A 605 6.37 -22.84 31.02
N LEU A 606 7.59 -22.29 31.12
CA LEU A 606 7.91 -21.22 32.07
C LEU A 606 7.20 -19.91 31.71
N ILE A 607 7.15 -19.56 30.41
CA ILE A 607 6.39 -18.41 29.91
C ILE A 607 4.91 -18.58 30.23
N SER A 608 4.32 -19.74 29.89
CA SER A 608 2.93 -20.06 30.16
C SER A 608 2.59 -19.94 31.64
N LYS A 609 3.43 -20.51 32.49
CA LYS A 609 3.28 -20.42 33.94
C LYS A 609 3.23 -18.96 34.42
N THR A 610 4.18 -18.15 33.96
CA THR A 610 4.24 -16.72 34.31
C THR A 610 3.00 -15.96 33.82
N LEU A 611 2.55 -16.20 32.59
CA LEU A 611 1.35 -15.58 32.05
C LEU A 611 0.09 -15.90 32.88
N LYS A 612 -0.03 -17.12 33.37
CA LYS A 612 -1.15 -17.57 34.21
C LYS A 612 -1.09 -17.02 35.65
N GLU A 613 0.10 -16.97 36.24
CA GLU A 613 0.29 -16.53 37.61
C GLU A 613 0.35 -15.00 37.76
N ASN A 614 1.08 -14.34 36.87
CA ASN A 614 1.26 -12.89 36.81
C ASN A 614 1.56 -12.41 35.40
N ARG A 615 0.53 -12.24 34.58
CA ARG A 615 0.72 -11.77 33.15
C ARG A 615 1.45 -10.42 33.04
N HIS A 616 1.38 -9.57 34.06
CA HIS A 616 2.02 -8.25 34.04
C HIS A 616 3.54 -8.32 34.24
N ALA A 617 4.10 -9.48 34.58
CA ALA A 617 5.55 -9.70 34.55
C ALA A 617 6.12 -9.76 33.13
N ILE A 618 5.26 -9.88 32.13
CA ILE A 618 5.62 -9.81 30.71
C ILE A 618 4.90 -8.60 30.12
N ASP A 619 5.65 -7.71 29.44
CA ASP A 619 5.09 -6.51 28.81
C ASP A 619 3.99 -6.85 27.81
N GLU A 620 3.00 -5.96 27.65
CA GLU A 620 1.84 -6.22 26.80
C GLU A 620 2.20 -6.45 25.32
N LEU A 621 3.23 -5.76 24.79
CA LEU A 621 3.66 -5.96 23.42
C LEU A 621 4.35 -7.32 23.24
N ASN A 622 5.06 -7.80 24.25
CA ASN A 622 5.63 -9.15 24.22
C ASN A 622 4.55 -10.21 24.42
N ARG A 623 3.51 -9.97 25.24
CA ARG A 623 2.34 -10.87 25.31
C ARG A 623 1.63 -10.94 23.94
N ALA A 624 1.46 -9.80 23.28
CA ALA A 624 0.88 -9.72 21.94
C ALA A 624 1.71 -10.52 20.91
N GLN A 625 3.03 -10.42 20.98
CA GLN A 625 3.94 -11.22 20.13
C GLN A 625 3.80 -12.71 20.43
N ILE A 626 3.90 -13.11 21.71
CA ILE A 626 3.79 -14.52 22.14
C ILE A 626 2.50 -15.14 21.59
N VAL A 627 1.38 -14.44 21.72
CA VAL A 627 0.08 -14.90 21.20
C VAL A 627 0.08 -15.07 19.68
N ASN A 628 0.57 -14.08 18.91
CA ASN A 628 0.60 -14.19 17.46
C ASN A 628 1.62 -15.24 16.99
N ASP A 629 2.76 -15.34 17.66
CA ASP A 629 3.79 -16.33 17.33
C ASP A 629 3.29 -17.75 17.61
N ILE A 630 2.63 -18.00 18.76
CA ILE A 630 2.15 -19.33 19.09
C ILE A 630 1.11 -19.86 18.10
N PHE A 631 0.17 -19.01 17.64
CA PHE A 631 -0.78 -19.40 16.59
C PHE A 631 -0.08 -19.74 15.28
N ALA A 632 0.86 -18.90 14.86
CA ALA A 632 1.59 -19.13 13.62
C ALA A 632 2.48 -20.36 13.65
N LEU A 633 3.18 -20.56 14.77
CA LEU A 633 4.07 -21.72 14.97
C LEU A 633 3.29 -23.02 15.09
N TYR A 634 2.14 -23.00 15.75
CA TYR A 634 1.23 -24.16 15.79
C TYR A 634 0.70 -24.49 14.39
N ALA A 635 0.20 -23.49 13.67
CA ALA A 635 -0.26 -23.68 12.29
C ALA A 635 0.84 -24.19 11.34
N ALA A 636 2.10 -23.84 11.61
CA ALA A 636 3.28 -24.31 10.89
C ALA A 636 3.78 -25.69 11.36
N GLY A 637 3.24 -26.24 12.44
CA GLY A 637 3.68 -27.52 13.03
C GLY A 637 4.99 -27.44 13.82
N ASP A 638 5.44 -26.23 14.16
CA ASP A 638 6.68 -26.01 14.93
C ASP A 638 6.46 -26.09 16.46
N VAL A 639 5.22 -26.05 16.91
CA VAL A 639 4.81 -26.15 18.30
C VAL A 639 3.62 -27.10 18.40
N SER A 640 3.59 -27.93 19.47
CA SER A 640 2.48 -28.84 19.71
C SER A 640 1.22 -28.12 20.17
N GLU A 641 0.07 -28.73 19.93
CA GLU A 641 -1.23 -28.21 20.37
C GLU A 641 -1.31 -27.98 21.89
N ASP A 642 -0.78 -28.93 22.67
CA ASP A 642 -0.76 -28.84 24.13
C ASP A 642 -0.03 -27.57 24.61
N ILE A 643 1.11 -27.26 24.04
CA ILE A 643 1.87 -26.04 24.35
C ILE A 643 1.08 -24.80 23.91
N ALA A 644 0.49 -24.83 22.71
CA ALA A 644 -0.27 -23.69 22.22
C ALA A 644 -1.48 -23.37 23.10
N LEU A 645 -2.26 -24.38 23.47
CA LEU A 645 -3.41 -24.22 24.36
C LEU A 645 -2.97 -23.77 25.76
N ASP A 646 -1.88 -24.34 26.30
CA ASP A 646 -1.36 -23.99 27.62
C ASP A 646 -0.88 -22.53 27.68
N VAL A 647 -0.20 -22.05 26.65
CA VAL A 647 0.26 -20.65 26.54
C VAL A 647 -0.92 -19.70 26.45
N LEU A 648 -1.99 -20.05 25.72
CA LEU A 648 -3.17 -19.19 25.53
C LEU A 648 -4.17 -19.21 26.71
N GLU A 649 -3.96 -20.05 27.73
CA GLU A 649 -4.87 -20.19 28.88
C GLU A 649 -5.07 -18.88 29.66
N PHE A 650 -4.05 -18.01 29.73
CA PHE A 650 -4.11 -16.72 30.44
C PHE A 650 -5.12 -15.72 29.85
N LEU A 651 -5.60 -15.93 28.60
CA LEU A 651 -6.52 -15.03 27.91
C LEU A 651 -7.84 -14.83 28.67
N ASN A 652 -8.22 -15.74 29.57
CA ASN A 652 -9.35 -15.55 30.47
C ASN A 652 -9.25 -14.28 31.35
N MET A 653 -8.03 -13.82 31.61
CA MET A 653 -7.74 -12.66 32.45
C MET A 653 -7.21 -11.46 31.65
N GLU A 654 -6.98 -11.62 30.34
CA GLU A 654 -6.35 -10.58 29.52
C GLU A 654 -7.34 -9.45 29.19
N LEU A 655 -6.88 -8.22 29.34
CA LEU A 655 -7.67 -7.00 29.16
C LEU A 655 -7.05 -6.01 28.16
N SER A 656 -5.84 -6.30 27.67
CA SER A 656 -5.13 -5.42 26.73
C SER A 656 -5.70 -5.55 25.32
N SER A 657 -6.04 -4.42 24.73
CA SER A 657 -6.52 -4.36 23.33
C SER A 657 -5.48 -4.88 22.34
N VAL A 658 -4.20 -4.56 22.52
CA VAL A 658 -3.13 -4.99 21.61
C VAL A 658 -2.90 -6.50 21.67
N VAL A 659 -3.10 -7.12 22.82
CA VAL A 659 -3.03 -8.57 22.95
C VAL A 659 -4.22 -9.22 22.24
N TRP A 660 -5.43 -8.71 22.43
CA TRP A 660 -6.62 -9.24 21.77
C TRP A 660 -6.62 -9.02 20.26
N ASP A 661 -6.09 -7.89 19.75
CA ASP A 661 -5.88 -7.71 18.30
C ASP A 661 -4.92 -8.79 17.75
N SER A 662 -3.91 -9.17 18.55
CA SER A 662 -2.98 -10.24 18.20
C SER A 662 -3.61 -11.64 18.30
N VAL A 663 -4.58 -11.85 19.21
CA VAL A 663 -5.43 -13.06 19.26
C VAL A 663 -6.25 -13.17 17.98
N ILE A 664 -6.95 -12.09 17.61
CA ILE A 664 -7.82 -12.07 16.42
C ILE A 664 -7.00 -12.36 15.16
N SER A 665 -5.90 -11.63 14.98
CA SER A 665 -5.04 -11.82 13.80
C SER A 665 -4.34 -13.19 13.78
N GLY A 666 -3.94 -13.70 14.93
CA GLY A 666 -3.32 -15.03 15.07
C GLY A 666 -4.31 -16.16 14.82
N PHE A 667 -5.52 -16.05 15.36
CA PHE A 667 -6.58 -17.03 15.14
C PHE A 667 -6.98 -17.15 13.65
N GLU A 668 -6.97 -16.03 12.92
CA GLU A 668 -7.23 -16.05 11.47
C GLU A 668 -6.15 -16.83 10.68
N LEU A 669 -4.92 -16.93 11.21
CA LEU A 669 -3.87 -17.73 10.57
C LEU A 669 -4.23 -19.22 10.54
N LEU A 670 -5.06 -19.73 11.47
CA LEU A 670 -5.53 -21.11 11.48
C LEU A 670 -6.46 -21.43 10.30
N LYS A 671 -7.02 -20.41 9.65
CA LYS A 671 -7.89 -20.56 8.46
C LYS A 671 -7.12 -20.46 7.14
N THR A 672 -5.83 -20.13 7.17
CA THR A 672 -5.07 -19.91 5.93
C THR A 672 -4.82 -21.24 5.20
N ASP A 673 -4.73 -21.20 3.88
CA ASP A 673 -4.43 -22.39 3.05
C ASP A 673 -3.09 -23.06 3.40
N GLY A 674 -2.20 -22.34 4.08
CA GLY A 674 -0.97 -22.89 4.65
C GLY A 674 -1.25 -23.87 5.79
N ALA A 675 -2.35 -23.67 6.50
CA ALA A 675 -2.90 -24.62 7.46
C ALA A 675 -3.56 -25.85 6.80
N GLN A 676 -3.16 -26.22 5.59
CA GLN A 676 -3.45 -27.55 4.98
C GLN A 676 -2.90 -28.71 5.80
N MET A 677 -2.44 -28.45 6.98
CA MET A 677 -2.29 -29.50 7.98
C MET A 677 -3.71 -30.00 8.29
N THR A 678 -4.07 -31.08 7.65
CA THR A 678 -5.26 -31.90 7.79
C THR A 678 -5.60 -32.30 9.25
N LYS A 679 -4.99 -31.67 10.23
CA LYS A 679 -5.04 -31.98 11.66
C LYS A 679 -5.61 -30.88 12.54
N ILE A 680 -5.79 -29.64 12.05
CA ILE A 680 -6.34 -28.58 12.89
C ILE A 680 -7.85 -28.74 12.95
N ASN A 681 -8.38 -29.12 14.10
CA ASN A 681 -9.82 -29.11 14.36
C ASN A 681 -10.29 -27.69 14.67
N TYR A 682 -10.65 -26.96 13.63
CA TYR A 682 -11.05 -25.56 13.74
C TYR A 682 -12.26 -25.34 14.69
N GLU A 683 -13.19 -26.32 14.78
CA GLU A 683 -14.33 -26.23 15.70
C GLU A 683 -13.91 -26.33 17.17
N GLU A 684 -12.93 -27.16 17.49
CA GLU A 684 -12.35 -27.23 18.83
C GLU A 684 -11.66 -25.91 19.22
N TRP A 685 -10.89 -25.36 18.30
CA TRP A 685 -10.26 -24.05 18.49
C TRP A 685 -11.29 -22.93 18.64
N GLN A 686 -12.39 -22.96 17.88
CA GLN A 686 -13.50 -22.02 18.11
C GLN A 686 -14.13 -22.20 19.49
N ALA A 687 -14.32 -23.44 19.94
CA ALA A 687 -14.88 -23.74 21.27
C ALA A 687 -13.96 -23.22 22.38
N PHE A 688 -12.65 -23.43 22.25
CA PHE A 688 -11.65 -22.89 23.16
C PHE A 688 -11.71 -21.35 23.19
N MET A 689 -11.72 -20.70 22.04
CA MET A 689 -11.76 -19.23 21.96
C MET A 689 -13.07 -18.64 22.46
N ARG A 690 -14.22 -19.32 22.29
CA ARG A 690 -15.50 -18.90 22.89
C ARG A 690 -15.41 -18.82 24.42
N GLN A 691 -14.71 -19.76 25.05
CA GLN A 691 -14.47 -19.71 26.49
C GLN A 691 -13.59 -18.50 26.85
N LYS A 692 -12.49 -18.27 26.11
CA LYS A 692 -11.51 -17.21 26.43
C LYS A 692 -12.07 -15.81 26.24
N VAL A 693 -12.89 -15.59 25.23
CA VAL A 693 -13.45 -14.26 24.93
C VAL A 693 -14.57 -13.84 25.87
N SER A 694 -15.18 -14.78 26.60
CA SER A 694 -16.40 -14.51 27.39
C SER A 694 -16.23 -13.42 28.44
N THR A 695 -15.09 -13.39 29.15
CA THR A 695 -14.84 -12.39 30.22
C THR A 695 -14.69 -10.99 29.64
N ILE A 696 -13.85 -10.84 28.61
CA ILE A 696 -13.61 -9.53 27.98
C ILE A 696 -14.84 -9.04 27.21
N TYR A 697 -15.57 -9.94 26.52
CA TYR A 697 -16.83 -9.63 25.87
C TYR A 697 -17.83 -9.01 26.85
N LYS A 698 -18.11 -9.70 27.97
CA LYS A 698 -19.04 -9.20 28.99
C LYS A 698 -18.62 -7.82 29.50
N ARG A 699 -17.33 -7.66 29.85
CA ARG A 699 -16.81 -6.39 30.36
C ARG A 699 -17.02 -5.25 29.35
N LEU A 700 -16.72 -5.46 28.08
CA LEU A 700 -16.83 -4.42 27.05
C LEU A 700 -18.29 -4.14 26.65
N MET A 701 -19.20 -5.10 26.77
CA MET A 701 -20.64 -4.88 26.58
C MET A 701 -21.24 -4.03 27.68
N ASP A 702 -20.74 -4.18 28.92
CA ASP A 702 -21.19 -3.40 30.09
C ASP A 702 -20.53 -2.00 30.15
N ASP A 703 -19.46 -1.77 29.37
CA ASP A 703 -18.70 -0.53 29.38
C ASP A 703 -19.39 0.54 28.51
N ILE A 704 -19.75 1.65 29.14
CA ILE A 704 -20.38 2.83 28.48
C ILE A 704 -19.38 3.87 27.98
N GLU A 705 -18.09 3.60 28.10
CA GLU A 705 -17.05 4.52 27.73
C GLU A 705 -17.08 4.83 26.23
N ARG A 706 -16.96 6.13 25.88
CA ARG A 706 -17.07 6.63 24.50
C ARG A 706 -15.74 7.03 23.88
N ARG A 707 -14.61 6.82 24.58
CA ARG A 707 -13.29 7.12 23.99
C ARG A 707 -13.05 6.23 22.77
N PRO A 708 -12.47 6.80 21.67
CA PRO A 708 -12.31 6.07 20.42
C PRO A 708 -11.56 4.74 20.55
N GLU A 709 -10.52 4.69 21.38
CA GLU A 709 -9.71 3.47 21.59
C GLU A 709 -10.51 2.36 22.28
N ILE A 710 -11.40 2.70 23.21
CA ILE A 710 -12.26 1.71 23.87
C ILE A 710 -13.39 1.27 22.94
N ARG A 711 -13.96 2.19 22.16
CA ARG A 711 -14.97 1.86 21.16
C ARG A 711 -14.38 0.94 20.08
N LEU A 712 -13.15 1.19 19.61
CA LEU A 712 -12.45 0.35 18.65
C LEU A 712 -12.23 -1.05 19.21
N PHE A 713 -11.71 -1.14 20.42
CA PHE A 713 -11.49 -2.40 21.10
C PHE A 713 -12.80 -3.19 21.27
N ARG A 714 -13.86 -2.53 21.73
CA ARG A 714 -15.19 -3.12 21.86
C ARG A 714 -15.71 -3.67 20.53
N SER A 715 -15.64 -2.88 19.46
CA SER A 715 -16.05 -3.30 18.12
C SER A 715 -15.28 -4.55 17.64
N ASN A 716 -13.94 -4.58 17.84
CA ASN A 716 -13.10 -5.73 17.47
C ASN A 716 -13.50 -7.00 18.24
N ILE A 717 -13.72 -6.90 19.55
CA ILE A 717 -14.09 -8.05 20.38
C ILE A 717 -15.50 -8.55 20.06
N ILE A 718 -16.46 -7.66 19.83
CA ILE A 718 -17.84 -8.06 19.46
C ILE A 718 -17.84 -8.79 18.11
N GLU A 719 -17.19 -8.24 17.09
CA GLU A 719 -17.09 -8.88 15.80
C GLU A 719 -16.42 -10.25 15.89
N PHE A 720 -15.30 -10.33 16.61
CA PHE A 720 -14.61 -11.60 16.85
C PHE A 720 -15.50 -12.61 17.57
N ALA A 721 -16.15 -12.23 18.69
CA ALA A 721 -17.01 -13.11 19.45
C ALA A 721 -18.17 -13.65 18.60
N CYS A 722 -18.83 -12.78 17.81
CA CYS A 722 -19.91 -13.22 16.93
C CYS A 722 -19.38 -14.12 15.80
N SER A 723 -18.19 -13.85 15.24
CA SER A 723 -17.61 -14.66 14.14
C SER A 723 -17.26 -16.09 14.55
N ILE A 724 -16.90 -16.29 15.84
CA ILE A 724 -16.66 -17.63 16.41
C ILE A 724 -17.92 -18.25 17.01
N LYS A 725 -19.10 -17.69 16.77
CA LYS A 725 -20.40 -18.19 17.26
C LYS A 725 -20.52 -18.21 18.80
N HIS A 726 -20.01 -17.20 19.47
CA HIS A 726 -20.18 -17.02 20.91
C HIS A 726 -21.64 -16.69 21.22
N GLN A 727 -22.37 -17.60 21.93
CA GLN A 727 -23.82 -17.51 22.11
C GLN A 727 -24.30 -16.19 22.75
N PRO A 728 -23.65 -15.65 23.80
CA PRO A 728 -24.04 -14.34 24.32
C PRO A 728 -23.99 -13.24 23.26
N CYS A 729 -22.94 -13.22 22.41
CA CYS A 729 -22.83 -12.25 21.30
C CYS A 729 -23.98 -12.39 20.31
N ILE A 730 -24.27 -13.61 19.86
CA ILE A 730 -25.37 -13.90 18.94
C ILE A 730 -26.71 -13.41 19.52
N SER A 731 -27.01 -13.74 20.78
CA SER A 731 -28.23 -13.35 21.46
C SER A 731 -28.35 -11.83 21.64
N ASP A 732 -27.26 -11.15 22.01
CA ASP A 732 -27.25 -9.70 22.16
C ASP A 732 -27.47 -8.99 20.82
N MET A 733 -26.82 -9.44 19.74
CA MET A 733 -26.98 -8.84 18.41
C MET A 733 -28.40 -9.04 17.86
N TRP A 734 -29.01 -10.21 18.08
CA TRP A 734 -30.41 -10.43 17.74
C TRP A 734 -31.36 -9.51 18.53
N ARG A 735 -31.15 -9.35 19.82
CA ARG A 735 -31.94 -8.45 20.67
C ARG A 735 -31.80 -6.99 20.19
N ILE A 736 -30.57 -6.52 19.98
CA ILE A 736 -30.29 -5.14 19.50
C ILE A 736 -30.93 -4.92 18.12
N TYR A 737 -30.84 -5.88 17.21
CA TYR A 737 -31.45 -5.80 15.90
C TYR A 737 -33.00 -5.77 15.99
N GLY A 738 -33.60 -6.57 16.87
CA GLY A 738 -35.05 -6.55 17.12
C GLY A 738 -35.52 -5.20 17.64
N ASP A 739 -34.81 -4.62 18.65
CA ASP A 739 -35.11 -3.29 19.19
C ASP A 739 -34.96 -2.18 18.15
N TYR A 740 -33.99 -2.30 17.24
CA TYR A 740 -33.82 -1.41 16.09
C TYR A 740 -34.99 -1.51 15.11
N LYS A 741 -35.38 -2.72 14.72
CA LYS A 741 -36.54 -2.97 13.81
C LYS A 741 -37.85 -2.39 14.34
N GLU A 742 -38.06 -2.52 15.65
CA GLU A 742 -39.25 -1.98 16.32
C GLU A 742 -39.15 -0.47 16.64
N GLY A 743 -38.08 0.19 16.26
CA GLY A 743 -37.84 1.61 16.48
C GLY A 743 -37.61 2.01 17.95
N ARG A 744 -37.36 1.03 18.84
CA ARG A 744 -37.11 1.27 20.25
C ARG A 744 -35.68 1.82 20.51
N LEU A 745 -34.77 1.47 19.62
CA LEU A 745 -33.37 1.85 19.76
C LEU A 745 -32.78 2.14 18.38
N ARG A 746 -31.82 3.07 18.33
CA ARG A 746 -30.99 3.32 17.16
C ARG A 746 -29.78 2.37 17.20
N LEU A 747 -29.50 1.72 16.05
CA LEU A 747 -28.35 0.82 15.96
C LEU A 747 -27.04 1.58 16.08
N ASP A 748 -26.23 1.26 17.11
CA ASP A 748 -24.90 1.83 17.29
C ASP A 748 -24.03 1.48 16.08
N PRO A 749 -23.38 2.46 15.43
CA PRO A 749 -22.53 2.21 14.26
C PRO A 749 -21.39 1.23 14.54
N ASP A 750 -20.88 1.16 15.76
CA ASP A 750 -19.78 0.24 16.13
C ASP A 750 -20.25 -1.22 16.28
N PHE A 751 -21.58 -1.46 16.42
CA PHE A 751 -22.16 -2.80 16.50
C PHE A 751 -22.77 -3.27 15.19
N ARG A 752 -22.93 -2.38 14.24
CA ARG A 752 -23.62 -2.62 12.97
C ARG A 752 -23.08 -3.82 12.22
N THR A 753 -21.76 -3.93 12.10
CA THR A 753 -21.06 -5.05 11.46
C THR A 753 -21.48 -6.38 12.08
N ALA A 754 -21.34 -6.49 13.40
CA ALA A 754 -21.66 -7.73 14.11
C ALA A 754 -23.16 -8.07 14.02
N CYS A 755 -24.04 -7.06 14.14
CA CYS A 755 -25.48 -7.26 13.96
C CYS A 755 -25.82 -7.82 12.59
N TYR A 756 -25.30 -7.23 11.53
CA TYR A 756 -25.57 -7.69 10.17
C TYR A 756 -24.97 -9.07 9.90
N TYR A 757 -23.75 -9.33 10.42
CA TYR A 757 -23.14 -10.64 10.32
C TYR A 757 -24.03 -11.73 10.94
N VAL A 758 -24.55 -11.50 12.16
CA VAL A 758 -25.40 -12.46 12.86
C VAL A 758 -26.71 -12.68 12.13
N VAL A 759 -27.39 -11.61 11.72
CA VAL A 759 -28.68 -11.69 11.02
C VAL A 759 -28.56 -12.39 9.67
N LEU A 760 -27.48 -12.14 8.93
CA LEU A 760 -27.25 -12.74 7.63
C LEU A 760 -26.73 -14.18 7.66
N SER A 761 -26.12 -14.57 8.79
CA SER A 761 -25.60 -15.92 9.01
C SER A 761 -26.69 -16.92 9.41
N ASP A 762 -27.93 -16.45 9.67
CA ASP A 762 -29.02 -17.35 10.04
C ASP A 762 -29.47 -18.19 8.84
N VAL A 763 -29.82 -19.43 9.13
CA VAL A 763 -29.89 -20.60 8.22
C VAL A 763 -30.86 -20.44 7.04
N ASN A 764 -31.72 -19.44 7.06
CA ASN A 764 -32.63 -19.17 5.96
C ASN A 764 -32.15 -17.99 5.11
N GLY A 765 -31.25 -18.24 4.15
CA GLY A 765 -30.78 -17.23 3.19
C GLY A 765 -31.89 -16.44 2.47
N HIS A 766 -33.12 -16.90 2.51
CA HIS A 766 -34.32 -16.17 2.07
C HIS A 766 -34.72 -15.05 3.05
N LEU A 767 -34.63 -15.27 4.36
CA LEU A 767 -34.88 -14.23 5.37
C LEU A 767 -33.81 -13.11 5.34
N ALA A 768 -32.58 -13.43 4.98
CA ALA A 768 -31.52 -12.43 4.81
C ALA A 768 -31.84 -11.47 3.66
N ALA A 769 -32.35 -11.97 2.52
CA ALA A 769 -32.73 -11.14 1.38
C ALA A 769 -33.95 -10.26 1.69
N GLU A 770 -34.93 -10.77 2.43
CA GLU A 770 -36.11 -10.00 2.87
C GLU A 770 -35.74 -8.94 3.91
N ASN A 771 -34.84 -9.26 4.84
CA ASN A 771 -34.35 -8.30 5.85
C ASN A 771 -33.56 -7.14 5.24
N PHE A 772 -32.87 -7.36 4.10
CA PHE A 772 -32.20 -6.30 3.36
C PHE A 772 -33.18 -5.33 2.65
N ASN A 773 -34.36 -5.77 2.28
CA ASN A 773 -35.33 -4.91 1.62
C ASN A 773 -36.00 -3.92 2.57
N ASP A 774 -35.90 -4.14 3.87
CA ASP A 774 -36.49 -3.28 4.91
C ASP A 774 -35.59 -2.08 5.28
N PHE A 775 -34.33 -2.04 4.83
CA PHE A 775 -33.46 -0.89 5.05
C PHE A 775 -33.79 0.20 4.02
N GLU A 776 -33.89 1.47 4.46
CA GLU A 776 -33.96 2.58 3.54
C GLU A 776 -32.77 2.52 2.56
N ASN A 777 -32.98 2.92 1.31
CA ASN A 777 -32.02 2.69 0.21
C ASN A 777 -30.60 3.20 0.48
N GLU A 778 -30.40 4.18 1.37
CA GLU A 778 -29.09 4.68 1.76
C GLU A 778 -28.40 3.78 2.79
N ASP A 779 -29.14 3.26 3.77
CA ASP A 779 -28.62 2.30 4.74
C ASP A 779 -28.37 0.93 4.09
N LYS A 780 -29.17 0.57 3.08
CA LYS A 780 -28.96 -0.63 2.25
C LYS A 780 -27.63 -0.53 1.48
N ALA A 781 -27.37 0.58 0.81
CA ALA A 781 -26.11 0.76 0.09
C ALA A 781 -24.91 0.76 1.05
N ARG A 782 -25.06 1.30 2.27
CA ARG A 782 -24.03 1.27 3.33
C ARG A 782 -23.87 -0.12 3.91
N ALA A 783 -24.95 -0.84 4.16
CA ALA A 783 -24.92 -2.21 4.63
C ALA A 783 -24.33 -3.17 3.60
N GLU A 784 -24.72 -3.06 2.32
CA GLU A 784 -24.11 -3.82 1.23
C GLU A 784 -22.64 -3.48 1.04
N HIS A 785 -22.28 -2.22 1.23
CA HIS A 785 -20.89 -1.81 1.16
C HIS A 785 -20.10 -2.35 2.36
N SER A 786 -20.64 -2.19 3.58
CA SER A 786 -20.05 -2.76 4.79
C SER A 786 -19.90 -4.27 4.66
N LEU A 787 -20.94 -5.00 4.27
CA LEU A 787 -20.87 -6.46 4.09
C LEU A 787 -19.91 -6.88 2.99
N ARG A 788 -19.79 -6.13 1.90
CA ARG A 788 -18.77 -6.39 0.86
C ARG A 788 -17.36 -6.07 1.36
N GLU A 789 -17.19 -5.01 2.13
CA GLU A 789 -15.91 -4.67 2.76
C GLU A 789 -15.62 -5.63 3.92
N GLU A 790 -16.61 -6.05 4.68
CA GLU A 790 -16.50 -6.99 5.81
C GLU A 790 -16.34 -8.43 5.35
N ASN A 791 -17.05 -8.87 4.33
CA ASN A 791 -16.72 -10.11 3.65
C ASN A 791 -15.29 -10.03 3.04
N ARG A 792 -14.82 -8.85 2.66
CA ARG A 792 -13.40 -8.64 2.35
C ARG A 792 -12.53 -8.59 3.58
N PHE A 793 -12.97 -8.11 4.75
CA PHE A 793 -12.20 -8.14 6.00
C PHE A 793 -12.23 -9.52 6.66
N LEU A 794 -13.35 -10.20 6.67
CA LEU A 794 -13.46 -11.61 7.07
C LEU A 794 -12.79 -12.57 6.06
N TYR A 795 -12.65 -12.15 4.80
CA TYR A 795 -12.01 -12.89 3.70
C TYR A 795 -10.75 -12.19 3.15
N ARG A 796 -10.20 -11.16 3.81
CA ARG A 796 -8.93 -10.50 3.45
C ARG A 796 -7.69 -11.10 4.10
N VAL A 797 -7.76 -12.27 4.59
CA VAL A 797 -6.66 -13.19 4.35
C VAL A 797 -6.84 -13.59 2.89
N PRO A 798 -5.84 -13.46 2.01
CA PRO A 798 -5.99 -13.83 0.62
C PRO A 798 -6.22 -15.34 0.53
N ILE A 799 -7.44 -15.74 0.73
CA ILE A 799 -7.93 -17.07 0.38
C ILE A 799 -8.15 -16.99 -1.12
N GLY A 800 -7.29 -17.59 -1.83
CA GLY A 800 -7.48 -17.78 -3.23
C GLY A 800 -6.16 -17.87 -3.94
N HIS A 801 -5.60 -19.08 -3.96
CA HIS A 801 -4.92 -19.48 -5.15
C HIS A 801 -5.86 -19.21 -6.32
N PRO A 802 -5.47 -18.46 -7.37
CA PRO A 802 -6.15 -18.63 -8.63
C PRO A 802 -6.00 -20.15 -8.91
N ARG A 803 -7.12 -20.86 -8.95
CA ARG A 803 -7.10 -22.18 -9.61
C ARG A 803 -6.36 -21.94 -10.92
N PRO A 804 -5.32 -22.73 -11.27
CA PRO A 804 -4.74 -22.62 -12.59
C PRO A 804 -5.91 -22.72 -13.57
N LEU A 805 -6.10 -21.70 -14.38
CA LEU A 805 -7.02 -21.76 -15.50
C LEU A 805 -6.63 -23.01 -16.27
N PRO A 806 -7.56 -23.89 -16.64
CA PRO A 806 -7.24 -25.06 -17.42
C PRO A 806 -6.57 -24.55 -18.69
N ILE A 807 -5.30 -24.90 -18.86
CA ILE A 807 -4.55 -24.66 -20.09
C ILE A 807 -5.31 -25.46 -21.15
N LYS A 808 -6.11 -24.80 -21.98
CA LYS A 808 -6.55 -25.35 -23.23
C LYS A 808 -5.31 -25.60 -24.06
N MET A 809 -4.82 -26.83 -24.07
CA MET A 809 -3.88 -27.29 -25.06
C MET A 809 -4.54 -27.13 -26.43
N SER A 810 -4.16 -26.11 -27.15
CA SER A 810 -4.35 -26.01 -28.57
C SER A 810 -3.18 -26.78 -29.23
N THR A 811 -3.46 -27.98 -29.66
CA THR A 811 -2.59 -28.72 -30.59
C THR A 811 -2.63 -28.05 -31.94
N THR A 812 -1.61 -27.24 -32.26
CA THR A 812 -1.23 -26.97 -33.65
C THR A 812 0.28 -27.07 -33.73
N THR A 813 0.71 -28.18 -34.32
CA THR A 813 2.03 -28.41 -34.85
C THR A 813 2.28 -27.47 -36.02
N THR A 814 3.24 -26.55 -35.89
CA THR A 814 3.98 -25.98 -37.04
C THR A 814 5.42 -25.79 -36.62
N THR A 815 6.24 -26.54 -37.30
CA THR A 815 7.70 -26.43 -37.30
C THR A 815 8.11 -25.17 -38.00
N GLU A 816 8.76 -24.22 -37.29
CA GLU A 816 9.60 -23.20 -37.91
C GLU A 816 10.88 -22.99 -37.09
N ALA A 817 11.95 -22.74 -37.84
CA ALA A 817 13.33 -22.65 -37.40
C ALA A 817 13.60 -21.38 -36.53
N PRO A 818 14.64 -21.40 -35.69
CA PRO A 818 14.90 -20.33 -34.75
C PRO A 818 15.50 -19.10 -35.45
N THR A 819 14.77 -18.00 -35.40
CA THR A 819 15.26 -16.66 -35.75
C THR A 819 16.05 -16.08 -34.56
N THR A 820 17.23 -15.63 -34.86
CA THR A 820 18.17 -14.93 -33.97
C THR A 820 17.55 -13.61 -33.51
N ILE A 821 17.28 -13.47 -32.21
CA ILE A 821 16.82 -12.21 -31.62
C ILE A 821 18.02 -11.37 -31.21
N LYS A 822 18.13 -10.19 -31.80
CA LYS A 822 19.11 -9.16 -31.42
C LYS A 822 18.65 -8.46 -30.14
N VAL A 823 19.41 -8.58 -29.10
CA VAL A 823 19.23 -7.86 -27.84
C VAL A 823 19.82 -6.47 -27.97
N ALA A 824 19.01 -5.45 -27.91
CA ALA A 824 19.45 -4.06 -27.79
C ALA A 824 19.54 -3.68 -26.30
N GLY A 825 20.77 -3.51 -25.81
CA GLY A 825 21.02 -3.22 -24.40
C GLY A 825 20.69 -1.79 -24.01
N CYS A 826 20.06 -1.63 -22.87
CA CYS A 826 20.05 -0.39 -22.10
C CYS A 826 21.48 -0.14 -21.56
N SER A 827 22.04 0.98 -21.93
CA SER A 827 23.41 1.48 -21.74
C SER A 827 24.27 0.82 -20.68
N GLY A 828 25.39 0.27 -21.07
CA GLY A 828 26.61 0.13 -20.25
C GLY A 828 27.06 -1.26 -19.89
N ALA A 829 26.42 -2.35 -20.36
CA ALA A 829 26.89 -3.71 -20.10
C ALA A 829 27.44 -4.37 -21.36
N GLN A 830 28.64 -4.89 -21.25
CA GLN A 830 29.35 -5.62 -22.29
C GLN A 830 28.55 -6.83 -22.77
N LYS A 831 28.60 -7.07 -24.09
CA LYS A 831 28.01 -8.22 -24.77
C LYS A 831 28.59 -9.53 -24.22
N ILE A 832 27.76 -10.36 -23.65
CA ILE A 832 28.09 -11.77 -23.40
C ILE A 832 27.17 -12.61 -24.29
N LEU A 833 27.75 -13.30 -25.27
CA LEU A 833 27.12 -14.35 -26.09
C LEU A 833 27.06 -15.62 -25.27
N ILE A 834 25.87 -16.16 -25.04
CA ILE A 834 25.68 -17.49 -24.45
C ILE A 834 24.94 -18.37 -25.48
N PRO A 835 25.48 -19.54 -25.84
CA PRO A 835 24.81 -20.47 -26.74
C PRO A 835 23.69 -21.24 -26.00
N VAL A 836 22.56 -21.38 -26.67
CA VAL A 836 21.41 -22.18 -26.20
C VAL A 836 21.70 -23.65 -26.50
N VAL A 837 21.82 -24.48 -25.46
CA VAL A 837 21.86 -25.95 -25.57
C VAL A 837 20.48 -26.47 -25.16
N LEU A 838 19.78 -27.06 -26.11
CA LEU A 838 18.59 -27.88 -25.91
C LEU A 838 18.96 -29.24 -25.28
N LEU A 839 18.43 -29.54 -24.13
CA LEU A 839 18.44 -30.90 -23.56
C LEU A 839 17.00 -31.44 -23.53
N SER A 840 16.76 -32.40 -24.42
CA SER A 840 15.60 -33.29 -24.41
C SER A 840 15.76 -34.34 -23.33
N PHE A 841 14.80 -34.45 -22.40
CA PHE A 841 14.71 -35.56 -21.48
C PHE A 841 13.82 -36.65 -22.06
N ALA A 842 14.44 -37.82 -22.30
CA ALA A 842 13.75 -39.08 -22.52
C ALA A 842 13.61 -39.81 -21.18
N PHE A 843 12.43 -40.31 -20.91
CA PHE A 843 12.13 -41.23 -19.80
C PHE A 843 12.83 -42.58 -19.99
N LEU A 844 13.43 -43.07 -18.96
CA LEU A 844 13.65 -44.52 -18.82
C LEU A 844 13.43 -44.94 -17.36
N THR A 845 12.45 -45.76 -17.19
CA THR A 845 12.12 -46.57 -16.01
C THR A 845 13.10 -47.70 -15.85
N SER A 846 13.53 -48.04 -14.65
CA SER A 846 13.38 -49.33 -13.99
C SER A 846 14.52 -49.74 -13.08
N LEU A 847 14.12 -50.16 -11.90
CA LEU A 847 14.55 -51.34 -11.09
C LEU A 847 15.90 -51.38 -10.41
N SER A 848 15.76 -51.45 -9.08
CA SER A 848 16.43 -52.36 -8.10
C SER A 848 17.98 -52.26 -7.90
N ILE A 849 18.39 -51.82 -6.77
CA ILE A 849 18.77 -52.48 -5.50
C ILE A 849 19.01 -51.47 -4.42
#